data_f948957dd2b1da3f0cf321c718dd8264
#
_entry.id   f948957dd2b1da3f0cf321c718dd8264
#
_cell.length_a   1.000
_cell.length_b   1.000
_cell.length_c   1.000
_cell.angle_alpha   90.00
_cell.angle_beta   90.00
_cell.angle_gamma   90.00
#
_symmetry.space_group_name_H-M   'P 1'
#
loop_
_entity.id
_entity.type
_entity.pdbx_description
1 polymer ?
#
loop_
_entity_poly.entity_id
_entity_poly.type
_entity_poly.pdbx_seq_one_letter_code
_entity_poly.pdbx_strand_id
1 'polypeptide(L)'
;MESNTPTVLVVFGATGDLMKRKIVPSLFYLHGKGVLPERFCVVGFSRRDWSDEALQGNVREILVERYPDASEDEVLRFLALFRYQMGSFTEDEGYAGLAQRLESIDAEWGVCANKLFYLAVPPEYYRTIFERLAASGLAQGCSDLTGWTRVLVEKPFGDDVRTAQELEELLGALFKEEQIYRIDHYLAKEMLQGIINFRFTNNLFETSWDRTAVERIEVRLHETLGVESRGWFYENVGALRDVGQNHLLQMLALVTMEQPESRGSASIRRARADAVRAILRPLSKEDVAQDTYRAQYAGYRDIEGVDPESETETYFKVRTTLRGNRWAGVPVSIESGKRIGEACKEIVVTLRHPHPCLCVPGNHYQNRVRFMLEPADSIEIEFWAKKPGFESEVEKREFTFFLYEKEEKAQYVEEYARLLLDGIRGDQTLFVSTEEVRAMWEFIDPIVEAWREGVVPLDRYEADTSEAIDKAQVALGRAPARGSVGVVGLGKMGSGIALNLADHGWRVVGYNRSPQKTDALKPQGVEPAYELSSLVAALEPPRTVWLMLTAGKAVDEVLFGEKGLAQTLAPGDTVIDGGNSHYKDTVTRAQRLAKSGIGYLDCGTSGGPGGARHGACLMIGGRREDFERLESLFADVAQTDGYRLFEGHGAGHFVKMVHNGIEYGMMQAIAEGFQIMHLSEYELDLERVAEVYQNGSVIESRLIGWLRDALLEHGPALEGVSGMVGHTGEGEWTVRTAEEMGLAASIIEGALRFRVESEHDPTYAGQVLSALRNEFGGHGLK
;
A
#
# COMPACT_ATOMS: atom_id res chain seq x y z
N MET A 1 -29.07 2.43 17.68
CA MET A 1 -30.52 2.65 17.80
C MET A 1 -31.13 2.69 16.40
N GLU A 2 -31.34 1.55 15.71
CA GLU A 2 -32.02 1.47 14.40
C GLU A 2 -32.52 0.07 14.09
N SER A 3 -32.65 -0.81 15.10
CA SER A 3 -33.02 -2.21 14.88
C SER A 3 -34.55 -2.44 14.67
N ASN A 4 -35.37 -1.39 14.62
CA ASN A 4 -36.83 -1.54 14.62
C ASN A 4 -37.53 -0.99 13.37
N THR A 5 -36.79 -0.63 12.30
CA THR A 5 -37.44 -0.17 11.08
C THR A 5 -37.95 -1.34 10.27
N PRO A 6 -39.23 -1.42 9.93
CA PRO A 6 -39.80 -2.50 9.13
C PRO A 6 -39.03 -2.70 7.82
N THR A 7 -38.63 -3.94 7.56
CA THR A 7 -37.76 -4.25 6.41
C THR A 7 -38.26 -5.47 5.65
N VAL A 8 -38.34 -5.36 4.33
CA VAL A 8 -38.61 -6.47 3.41
C VAL A 8 -37.33 -6.82 2.67
N LEU A 9 -36.89 -8.08 2.79
CA LEU A 9 -35.81 -8.65 2.00
C LEU A 9 -36.40 -9.34 0.77
N VAL A 10 -36.10 -8.84 -0.43
CA VAL A 10 -36.49 -9.47 -1.68
C VAL A 10 -35.32 -10.26 -2.23
N VAL A 11 -35.48 -11.57 -2.42
CA VAL A 11 -34.41 -12.44 -2.93
C VAL A 11 -34.72 -12.88 -4.35
N PHE A 12 -33.99 -12.30 -5.34
CA PHE A 12 -34.01 -12.78 -6.72
C PHE A 12 -33.24 -14.09 -6.80
N GLY A 13 -33.88 -15.12 -7.41
CA GLY A 13 -33.30 -16.45 -7.45
C GLY A 13 -33.58 -17.29 -6.18
N ALA A 14 -34.68 -17.03 -5.51
CA ALA A 14 -35.08 -17.67 -4.24
C ALA A 14 -35.19 -19.21 -4.26
N THR A 15 -35.13 -19.83 -5.43
CA THR A 15 -35.13 -21.31 -5.60
C THR A 15 -33.75 -21.86 -5.97
N GLY A 16 -32.71 -21.02 -5.89
CA GLY A 16 -31.33 -21.36 -6.24
C GLY A 16 -30.50 -21.91 -5.10
N ASP A 17 -29.26 -22.33 -5.42
CA ASP A 17 -28.33 -22.94 -4.50
C ASP A 17 -27.88 -21.98 -3.36
N LEU A 18 -27.67 -20.68 -3.66
CA LEU A 18 -27.29 -19.69 -2.69
C LEU A 18 -28.35 -19.49 -1.59
N MET A 19 -29.63 -19.50 -1.99
CA MET A 19 -30.76 -19.45 -1.03
C MET A 19 -30.67 -20.63 -0.05
N LYS A 20 -30.47 -21.85 -0.58
CA LYS A 20 -30.37 -23.07 0.22
C LYS A 20 -29.16 -23.09 1.14
N ARG A 21 -27.99 -22.77 0.59
CA ARG A 21 -26.73 -22.97 1.29
C ARG A 21 -26.35 -21.84 2.24
N LYS A 22 -26.77 -20.60 1.92
CA LYS A 22 -26.29 -19.40 2.61
C LYS A 22 -27.42 -18.53 3.20
N ILE A 23 -28.38 -18.12 2.39
CA ILE A 23 -29.37 -17.10 2.81
C ILE A 23 -30.31 -17.63 3.89
N VAL A 24 -30.94 -18.79 3.67
CA VAL A 24 -31.88 -19.39 4.65
C VAL A 24 -31.18 -19.71 5.97
N PRO A 25 -30.01 -20.39 5.99
CA PRO A 25 -29.30 -20.65 7.24
C PRO A 25 -28.91 -19.38 8.00
N SER A 26 -28.41 -18.36 7.28
CA SER A 26 -28.02 -17.09 7.88
C SER A 26 -29.21 -16.34 8.49
N LEU A 27 -30.34 -16.31 7.79
CA LEU A 27 -31.56 -15.69 8.31
C LEU A 27 -32.14 -16.45 9.51
N PHE A 28 -32.07 -17.78 9.51
CA PHE A 28 -32.50 -18.60 10.65
C PHE A 28 -31.63 -18.32 11.87
N TYR A 29 -30.31 -18.26 11.70
CA TYR A 29 -29.38 -17.86 12.75
C TYR A 29 -29.71 -16.47 13.33
N LEU A 30 -29.92 -15.45 12.46
CA LEU A 30 -30.27 -14.10 12.90
C LEU A 30 -31.63 -14.04 13.60
N HIS A 31 -32.59 -14.82 13.13
CA HIS A 31 -33.91 -14.98 13.77
C HIS A 31 -33.79 -15.54 15.18
N GLY A 32 -33.05 -16.63 15.34
CA GLY A 32 -32.79 -17.26 16.64
C GLY A 32 -32.05 -16.35 17.63
N LYS A 33 -31.21 -15.42 17.12
CA LYS A 33 -30.52 -14.39 17.92
C LYS A 33 -31.42 -13.18 18.25
N GLY A 34 -32.61 -13.07 17.66
CA GLY A 34 -33.53 -11.94 17.88
C GLY A 34 -33.00 -10.60 17.41
N VAL A 35 -32.10 -10.57 16.37
CA VAL A 35 -31.47 -9.35 15.85
C VAL A 35 -32.08 -8.83 14.56
N LEU A 36 -33.02 -9.57 13.95
CA LEU A 36 -33.82 -9.09 12.84
C LEU A 36 -34.81 -8.02 13.31
N PRO A 37 -35.25 -7.08 12.43
CA PRO A 37 -36.33 -6.14 12.76
C PRO A 37 -37.59 -6.85 13.22
N GLU A 38 -38.34 -6.23 14.14
CA GLU A 38 -39.61 -6.79 14.67
C GLU A 38 -40.60 -7.09 13.54
N ARG A 39 -40.67 -6.17 12.55
CA ARG A 39 -41.43 -6.38 11.32
C ARG A 39 -40.45 -6.68 10.19
N PHE A 40 -40.25 -7.94 9.92
CA PHE A 40 -39.36 -8.44 8.89
C PHE A 40 -40.09 -9.47 8.02
N CYS A 41 -39.88 -9.40 6.71
CA CYS A 41 -40.46 -10.33 5.75
C CYS A 41 -39.43 -10.65 4.64
N VAL A 42 -39.45 -11.86 4.15
CA VAL A 42 -38.64 -12.31 2.99
C VAL A 42 -39.58 -12.59 1.85
N VAL A 43 -39.39 -11.90 0.71
CA VAL A 43 -40.13 -12.16 -0.52
C VAL A 43 -39.20 -12.89 -1.49
N GLY A 44 -39.44 -14.15 -1.73
CA GLY A 44 -38.72 -14.93 -2.74
C GLY A 44 -39.27 -14.60 -4.14
N PHE A 45 -38.36 -14.24 -5.09
CA PHE A 45 -38.71 -13.97 -6.47
C PHE A 45 -38.03 -14.96 -7.41
N SER A 46 -38.81 -15.72 -8.16
CA SER A 46 -38.27 -16.60 -9.21
C SER A 46 -39.38 -17.01 -10.22
N ARG A 47 -38.94 -17.65 -11.32
CA ARG A 47 -39.83 -18.06 -12.42
C ARG A 47 -40.68 -19.31 -12.15
N ARG A 48 -40.47 -20.01 -11.01
CA ARG A 48 -41.23 -21.21 -10.67
C ARG A 48 -42.66 -20.81 -10.28
N ASP A 49 -43.63 -21.62 -10.69
CA ASP A 49 -45.02 -21.46 -10.26
C ASP A 49 -45.22 -22.03 -8.85
N TRP A 50 -44.84 -21.22 -7.85
CA TRP A 50 -44.92 -21.56 -6.43
C TRP A 50 -45.89 -20.61 -5.71
N SER A 51 -46.50 -21.11 -4.65
CA SER A 51 -47.21 -20.28 -3.67
C SER A 51 -46.29 -19.93 -2.48
N ASP A 52 -46.82 -19.12 -1.52
CA ASP A 52 -46.17 -18.84 -0.23
C ASP A 52 -45.89 -20.15 0.52
N GLU A 53 -46.84 -21.09 0.54
CA GLU A 53 -46.72 -22.40 1.18
C GLU A 53 -45.65 -23.28 0.50
N ALA A 54 -45.54 -23.23 -0.82
CA ALA A 54 -44.53 -24.00 -1.53
C ALA A 54 -43.11 -23.52 -1.21
N LEU A 55 -42.89 -22.20 -1.13
CA LEU A 55 -41.63 -21.62 -0.68
C LEU A 55 -41.34 -22.00 0.78
N GLN A 56 -42.33 -21.85 1.67
CA GLN A 56 -42.21 -22.22 3.10
C GLN A 56 -41.88 -23.72 3.26
N GLY A 57 -42.47 -24.58 2.44
CA GLY A 57 -42.16 -26.02 2.40
C GLY A 57 -40.71 -26.28 2.01
N ASN A 58 -40.20 -25.60 0.99
CA ASN A 58 -38.80 -25.71 0.58
C ASN A 58 -37.84 -25.19 1.68
N VAL A 59 -38.17 -24.06 2.33
CA VAL A 59 -37.40 -23.52 3.45
C VAL A 59 -37.38 -24.52 4.61
N ARG A 60 -38.54 -25.16 4.93
CA ARG A 60 -38.61 -26.19 5.95
C ARG A 60 -37.67 -27.37 5.67
N GLU A 61 -37.62 -27.86 4.41
CA GLU A 61 -36.72 -28.92 4.02
C GLU A 61 -35.26 -28.56 4.28
N ILE A 62 -34.86 -27.35 3.95
CA ILE A 62 -33.52 -26.83 4.19
C ILE A 62 -33.20 -26.81 5.70
N LEU A 63 -34.16 -26.37 6.53
CA LEU A 63 -33.98 -26.31 7.99
C LEU A 63 -33.88 -27.69 8.62
N VAL A 64 -34.72 -28.65 8.21
CA VAL A 64 -34.68 -30.04 8.72
C VAL A 64 -33.35 -30.70 8.38
N GLU A 65 -32.81 -30.46 7.17
CA GLU A 65 -31.50 -31.01 6.77
C GLU A 65 -30.36 -30.39 7.60
N ARG A 66 -30.42 -29.10 7.91
CA ARG A 66 -29.28 -28.35 8.47
C ARG A 66 -29.36 -28.14 9.99
N TYR A 67 -30.56 -28.07 10.52
CA TYR A 67 -30.84 -27.84 11.95
C TYR A 67 -31.83 -28.88 12.50
N PRO A 68 -31.44 -30.18 12.54
CA PRO A 68 -32.36 -31.26 12.95
C PRO A 68 -32.89 -31.11 14.38
N ASP A 69 -32.17 -30.36 15.23
CA ASP A 69 -32.54 -30.15 16.65
C ASP A 69 -33.39 -28.88 16.87
N ALA A 70 -33.72 -28.12 15.81
CA ALA A 70 -34.54 -26.91 15.92
C ALA A 70 -35.98 -27.28 16.37
N SER A 71 -36.53 -26.49 17.30
CA SER A 71 -37.90 -26.73 17.76
C SER A 71 -38.93 -26.40 16.67
N GLU A 72 -40.01 -27.18 16.61
CA GLU A 72 -41.08 -26.97 15.64
C GLU A 72 -41.68 -25.56 15.75
N ASP A 73 -41.83 -25.03 16.97
CA ASP A 73 -42.33 -23.67 17.20
C ASP A 73 -41.37 -22.60 16.63
N GLU A 74 -40.08 -22.78 16.72
CA GLU A 74 -39.08 -21.86 16.14
C GLU A 74 -39.12 -21.92 14.61
N VAL A 75 -39.19 -23.11 14.06
CA VAL A 75 -39.31 -23.33 12.60
C VAL A 75 -40.61 -22.66 12.09
N LEU A 76 -41.75 -22.88 12.73
CA LEU A 76 -43.03 -22.28 12.29
C LEU A 76 -43.00 -20.75 12.33
N ARG A 77 -42.45 -20.16 13.40
CA ARG A 77 -42.28 -18.70 13.48
C ARG A 77 -41.39 -18.16 12.38
N PHE A 78 -40.31 -18.84 12.05
CA PHE A 78 -39.42 -18.44 10.98
C PHE A 78 -40.08 -18.58 9.61
N LEU A 79 -40.80 -19.69 9.35
CA LEU A 79 -41.49 -19.90 8.07
C LEU A 79 -42.52 -18.83 7.77
N ALA A 80 -43.19 -18.29 8.80
CA ALA A 80 -44.17 -17.22 8.66
C ALA A 80 -43.62 -15.90 8.09
N LEU A 81 -42.26 -15.76 8.09
CA LEU A 81 -41.57 -14.60 7.48
C LEU A 81 -41.53 -14.67 5.94
N PHE A 82 -41.79 -15.84 5.34
CA PHE A 82 -41.57 -16.05 3.91
C PHE A 82 -42.83 -15.92 3.11
N ARG A 83 -42.75 -15.12 2.05
CA ARG A 83 -43.76 -14.92 1.00
C ARG A 83 -43.12 -15.12 -0.36
N TYR A 84 -43.90 -15.40 -1.39
CA TYR A 84 -43.42 -15.70 -2.72
C TYR A 84 -44.04 -14.83 -3.79
N GLN A 85 -43.27 -14.37 -4.76
CA GLN A 85 -43.73 -13.71 -5.95
C GLN A 85 -43.16 -14.43 -7.17
N MET A 86 -44.03 -14.99 -8.00
CA MET A 86 -43.63 -15.53 -9.29
C MET A 86 -43.29 -14.40 -10.28
N GLY A 87 -42.19 -14.56 -11.00
CA GLY A 87 -41.83 -13.63 -12.08
C GLY A 87 -40.54 -14.06 -12.79
N SER A 88 -40.47 -13.73 -14.07
CA SER A 88 -39.27 -13.83 -14.89
C SER A 88 -38.37 -12.61 -14.65
N PHE A 89 -37.04 -12.80 -14.71
CA PHE A 89 -36.10 -11.68 -14.58
C PHE A 89 -36.16 -10.72 -15.78
N THR A 90 -36.71 -11.18 -16.93
CA THR A 90 -36.72 -10.44 -18.17
C THR A 90 -38.10 -9.85 -18.56
N GLU A 91 -39.14 -10.10 -17.76
CA GLU A 91 -40.51 -9.69 -18.06
C GLU A 91 -41.06 -8.68 -17.08
N ASP A 92 -41.71 -7.61 -17.57
CA ASP A 92 -42.23 -6.52 -16.75
C ASP A 92 -43.37 -6.95 -15.79
N GLU A 93 -44.15 -7.95 -16.21
CA GLU A 93 -45.32 -8.43 -15.44
C GLU A 93 -44.89 -8.94 -14.03
N GLY A 94 -43.76 -9.65 -13.97
CA GLY A 94 -43.22 -10.11 -12.69
C GLY A 94 -42.89 -8.98 -11.74
N TYR A 95 -42.30 -7.88 -12.24
CA TYR A 95 -41.96 -6.71 -11.44
C TYR A 95 -43.19 -5.89 -11.01
N ALA A 96 -44.20 -5.81 -11.88
CA ALA A 96 -45.50 -5.21 -11.49
C ALA A 96 -46.17 -6.01 -10.38
N GLY A 97 -46.13 -7.34 -10.46
CA GLY A 97 -46.63 -8.22 -9.38
C GLY A 97 -45.81 -8.06 -8.09
N LEU A 98 -44.46 -7.91 -8.19
CA LEU A 98 -43.63 -7.64 -7.04
C LEU A 98 -43.96 -6.29 -6.37
N ALA A 99 -44.17 -5.24 -7.18
CA ALA A 99 -44.54 -3.94 -6.67
C ALA A 99 -45.86 -4.00 -5.89
N GLN A 100 -46.91 -4.66 -6.44
CA GLN A 100 -48.18 -4.87 -5.75
C GLN A 100 -48.02 -5.68 -4.46
N ARG A 101 -47.18 -6.70 -4.45
CA ARG A 101 -46.88 -7.50 -3.25
C ARG A 101 -46.23 -6.64 -2.16
N LEU A 102 -45.26 -5.79 -2.51
CA LEU A 102 -44.61 -4.89 -1.57
C LEU A 102 -45.55 -3.80 -1.04
N GLU A 103 -46.41 -3.22 -1.89
CA GLU A 103 -47.46 -2.30 -1.49
C GLU A 103 -48.45 -2.95 -0.52
N SER A 104 -48.81 -4.21 -0.74
CA SER A 104 -49.69 -4.97 0.18
C SER A 104 -49.03 -5.15 1.55
N ILE A 105 -47.75 -5.41 1.61
CA ILE A 105 -46.97 -5.53 2.87
C ILE A 105 -46.91 -4.15 3.58
N ASP A 106 -46.63 -3.08 2.84
CA ASP A 106 -46.61 -1.72 3.37
C ASP A 106 -48.01 -1.34 3.97
N ALA A 107 -49.09 -1.70 3.28
CA ALA A 107 -50.45 -1.47 3.74
C ALA A 107 -50.79 -2.32 5.00
N GLU A 108 -50.39 -3.58 5.03
CA GLU A 108 -50.53 -4.47 6.20
C GLU A 108 -49.83 -3.89 7.43
N TRP A 109 -48.63 -3.35 7.24
CA TRP A 109 -47.85 -2.78 8.33
C TRP A 109 -48.17 -1.32 8.64
N GLY A 110 -48.93 -0.65 7.77
CA GLY A 110 -49.29 0.76 7.91
C GLY A 110 -48.11 1.72 7.81
N VAL A 111 -47.05 1.31 7.13
CA VAL A 111 -45.81 2.07 6.98
C VAL A 111 -45.11 1.66 5.71
N CYS A 112 -44.41 2.61 5.05
CA CYS A 112 -43.52 2.27 3.95
C CYS A 112 -42.27 1.57 4.51
N ALA A 113 -42.16 0.28 4.30
CA ALA A 113 -41.02 -0.54 4.75
C ALA A 113 -39.76 -0.28 3.93
N ASN A 114 -38.63 -0.53 4.53
CA ASN A 114 -37.35 -0.60 3.81
C ASN A 114 -37.34 -1.79 2.86
N LYS A 115 -36.74 -1.65 1.66
CA LYS A 115 -36.63 -2.69 0.66
C LYS A 115 -35.15 -3.02 0.44
N LEU A 116 -34.77 -4.25 0.78
CA LEU A 116 -33.42 -4.77 0.53
C LEU A 116 -33.52 -5.84 -0.57
N PHE A 117 -32.99 -5.53 -1.75
CA PHE A 117 -32.99 -6.44 -2.88
C PHE A 117 -31.68 -7.24 -2.91
N TYR A 118 -31.77 -8.55 -2.87
CA TYR A 118 -30.63 -9.47 -2.93
C TYR A 118 -30.62 -10.20 -4.28
N LEU A 119 -29.53 -10.03 -5.06
CA LEU A 119 -29.36 -10.65 -6.36
C LEU A 119 -28.62 -12.00 -6.22
N ALA A 120 -29.33 -13.06 -5.86
CA ALA A 120 -28.82 -14.43 -5.79
C ALA A 120 -28.97 -15.14 -7.16
N VAL A 121 -28.53 -14.50 -8.22
CA VAL A 121 -28.70 -14.92 -9.63
C VAL A 121 -27.35 -14.83 -10.37
N PRO A 122 -27.21 -15.54 -11.53
CA PRO A 122 -26.04 -15.36 -12.38
C PRO A 122 -25.84 -13.91 -12.82
N PRO A 123 -24.59 -13.43 -12.95
CA PRO A 123 -24.28 -12.03 -13.26
C PRO A 123 -24.88 -11.53 -14.59
N GLU A 124 -25.09 -12.40 -15.54
CA GLU A 124 -25.73 -12.09 -16.83
C GLU A 124 -27.13 -11.44 -16.69
N TYR A 125 -27.81 -11.67 -15.56
CA TYR A 125 -29.12 -11.07 -15.27
C TYR A 125 -29.04 -9.74 -14.55
N TYR A 126 -27.89 -9.30 -14.04
CA TYR A 126 -27.76 -8.10 -13.20
C TYR A 126 -28.28 -6.85 -13.92
N ARG A 127 -27.80 -6.59 -15.14
CA ARG A 127 -28.25 -5.47 -15.95
C ARG A 127 -29.77 -5.44 -16.11
N THR A 128 -30.35 -6.56 -16.53
CA THR A 128 -31.79 -6.67 -16.78
C THR A 128 -32.60 -6.44 -15.50
N ILE A 129 -32.18 -7.03 -14.36
CA ILE A 129 -32.88 -6.85 -13.09
C ILE A 129 -32.82 -5.39 -12.65
N PHE A 130 -31.66 -4.72 -12.72
CA PHE A 130 -31.53 -3.32 -12.33
C PHE A 130 -32.36 -2.40 -13.21
N GLU A 131 -32.35 -2.57 -14.51
CA GLU A 131 -33.18 -1.80 -15.44
C GLU A 131 -34.69 -1.98 -15.15
N ARG A 132 -35.11 -3.21 -14.84
CA ARG A 132 -36.51 -3.50 -14.46
C ARG A 132 -36.90 -2.95 -13.11
N LEU A 133 -36.04 -3.04 -12.10
CA LEU A 133 -36.26 -2.41 -10.79
C LEU A 133 -36.45 -0.88 -10.93
N ALA A 134 -35.63 -0.25 -11.77
CA ALA A 134 -35.77 1.17 -12.05
C ALA A 134 -37.08 1.51 -12.80
N ALA A 135 -37.40 0.77 -13.84
CA ALA A 135 -38.61 0.98 -14.65
C ALA A 135 -39.92 0.77 -13.86
N SER A 136 -39.91 -0.15 -12.89
CA SER A 136 -41.04 -0.41 -12.00
C SER A 136 -41.14 0.55 -10.79
N GLY A 137 -40.22 1.52 -10.66
CA GLY A 137 -40.15 2.44 -9.53
C GLY A 137 -39.61 1.83 -8.22
N LEU A 138 -39.27 0.57 -8.20
CA LEU A 138 -38.76 -0.16 -7.01
C LEU A 138 -37.36 0.26 -6.58
N ALA A 139 -36.60 0.91 -7.45
CA ALA A 139 -35.29 1.45 -7.15
C ALA A 139 -35.37 2.69 -6.22
N GLN A 140 -36.53 3.33 -6.10
CA GLN A 140 -36.72 4.54 -5.30
C GLN A 140 -37.32 4.21 -3.93
N GLY A 141 -36.70 4.78 -2.90
CA GLY A 141 -37.27 4.72 -1.53
C GLY A 141 -38.37 5.75 -1.33
N CYS A 142 -39.20 5.57 -0.30
CA CYS A 142 -40.27 6.53 0.04
C CYS A 142 -39.68 7.83 0.61
N SER A 143 -38.54 7.76 1.32
CA SER A 143 -37.81 8.91 1.84
C SER A 143 -36.37 8.52 2.15
N ASP A 144 -35.51 9.52 2.44
CA ASP A 144 -34.10 9.26 2.85
C ASP A 144 -33.97 8.64 4.24
N LEU A 145 -35.00 8.77 5.10
CA LEU A 145 -34.96 8.29 6.48
C LEU A 145 -35.76 7.00 6.71
N THR A 146 -36.85 6.81 5.97
CA THR A 146 -37.73 5.63 6.09
C THR A 146 -38.16 5.15 4.73
N GLY A 147 -38.26 3.82 4.56
CA GLY A 147 -38.60 3.22 3.28
C GLY A 147 -37.47 3.34 2.24
N TRP A 148 -36.23 3.27 2.70
CA TRP A 148 -35.07 3.24 1.82
C TRP A 148 -35.05 1.97 0.95
N THR A 149 -34.38 2.07 -0.20
CA THR A 149 -34.09 0.94 -1.08
C THR A 149 -32.57 0.70 -1.12
N ARG A 150 -32.16 -0.56 -0.96
CA ARG A 150 -30.76 -1.00 -1.06
C ARG A 150 -30.68 -2.26 -1.90
N VAL A 151 -29.50 -2.48 -2.54
CA VAL A 151 -29.23 -3.66 -3.35
C VAL A 151 -27.98 -4.38 -2.85
N LEU A 152 -28.09 -5.70 -2.65
CA LEU A 152 -27.00 -6.62 -2.35
C LEU A 152 -26.62 -7.32 -3.64
N VAL A 153 -25.36 -7.20 -4.05
CA VAL A 153 -24.84 -7.72 -5.33
C VAL A 153 -23.71 -8.69 -5.04
N GLU A 154 -23.82 -9.90 -5.58
CA GLU A 154 -22.78 -10.91 -5.49
C GLU A 154 -21.67 -10.69 -6.54
N LYS A 155 -20.48 -11.23 -6.28
CA LYS A 155 -19.41 -11.30 -7.26
C LYS A 155 -19.79 -12.26 -8.42
N PRO A 156 -19.22 -12.09 -9.63
CA PRO A 156 -18.23 -11.10 -10.05
C PRO A 156 -18.82 -9.72 -10.38
N PHE A 157 -18.00 -8.68 -10.15
CA PHE A 157 -18.34 -7.30 -10.53
C PHE A 157 -17.66 -6.95 -11.88
N GLY A 158 -18.16 -7.57 -12.96
CA GLY A 158 -17.55 -7.57 -14.29
C GLY A 158 -16.51 -8.69 -14.48
N ASP A 159 -16.07 -8.87 -15.72
CA ASP A 159 -15.09 -9.88 -16.15
C ASP A 159 -13.74 -9.25 -16.57
N ASP A 160 -13.75 -7.93 -16.77
CA ASP A 160 -12.63 -7.06 -17.13
C ASP A 160 -12.94 -5.60 -16.72
N VAL A 161 -11.98 -4.68 -16.91
CA VAL A 161 -12.17 -3.24 -16.62
C VAL A 161 -13.38 -2.66 -17.31
N ARG A 162 -13.61 -3.00 -18.59
CA ARG A 162 -14.70 -2.46 -19.40
C ARG A 162 -16.07 -2.91 -18.89
N THR A 163 -16.26 -4.20 -18.67
CA THR A 163 -17.54 -4.76 -18.19
C THR A 163 -17.83 -4.34 -16.74
N ALA A 164 -16.80 -4.22 -15.92
CA ALA A 164 -16.92 -3.66 -14.58
C ALA A 164 -17.38 -2.19 -14.64
N GLN A 165 -16.75 -1.37 -15.49
CA GLN A 165 -17.13 0.02 -15.66
C GLN A 165 -18.57 0.16 -16.17
N GLU A 166 -19.00 -0.64 -17.17
CA GLU A 166 -20.38 -0.65 -17.68
C GLU A 166 -21.40 -0.99 -16.57
N LEU A 167 -21.07 -1.95 -15.68
CA LEU A 167 -21.92 -2.30 -14.55
C LEU A 167 -21.97 -1.16 -13.50
N GLU A 168 -20.84 -0.55 -13.21
CA GLU A 168 -20.76 0.57 -12.27
C GLU A 168 -21.50 1.82 -12.77
N GLU A 169 -21.39 2.13 -14.06
CA GLU A 169 -22.15 3.23 -14.70
C GLU A 169 -23.66 2.98 -14.62
N LEU A 170 -24.10 1.74 -14.88
CA LEU A 170 -25.50 1.36 -14.73
C LEU A 170 -25.99 1.52 -13.29
N LEU A 171 -25.25 0.97 -12.34
CA LEU A 171 -25.58 1.07 -10.91
C LEU A 171 -25.62 2.53 -10.44
N GLY A 172 -24.62 3.33 -10.82
CA GLY A 172 -24.55 4.75 -10.46
C GLY A 172 -25.63 5.62 -11.10
N ALA A 173 -26.20 5.20 -12.25
CA ALA A 173 -27.35 5.86 -12.87
C ALA A 173 -28.68 5.58 -12.13
N LEU A 174 -28.78 4.44 -11.45
CA LEU A 174 -30.03 3.94 -10.84
C LEU A 174 -30.05 4.08 -9.32
N PHE A 175 -28.89 3.99 -8.67
CA PHE A 175 -28.74 3.98 -7.22
C PHE A 175 -27.61 4.91 -6.78
N LYS A 176 -27.73 5.48 -5.58
CA LYS A 176 -26.60 6.14 -4.92
C LYS A 176 -25.65 5.08 -4.37
N GLU A 177 -24.35 5.41 -4.22
CA GLU A 177 -23.35 4.46 -3.69
C GLU A 177 -23.73 3.92 -2.29
N GLU A 178 -24.42 4.71 -1.47
CA GLU A 178 -24.91 4.31 -0.14
C GLU A 178 -26.02 3.25 -0.21
N GLN A 179 -26.59 3.02 -1.38
CA GLN A 179 -27.62 2.00 -1.61
C GLN A 179 -27.06 0.70 -2.15
N ILE A 180 -25.77 0.67 -2.58
CA ILE A 180 -25.14 -0.47 -3.27
C ILE A 180 -24.22 -1.21 -2.31
N TYR A 181 -24.48 -2.50 -2.11
CA TYR A 181 -23.77 -3.37 -1.18
C TYR A 181 -23.14 -4.53 -1.98
N ARG A 182 -21.88 -4.34 -2.45
CA ARG A 182 -21.14 -5.37 -3.21
C ARG A 182 -20.49 -6.34 -2.25
N ILE A 183 -20.89 -7.60 -2.33
CA ILE A 183 -20.48 -8.65 -1.40
C ILE A 183 -19.12 -9.21 -1.79
N ASP A 184 -18.13 -9.00 -0.91
CA ASP A 184 -16.97 -9.87 -0.78
C ASP A 184 -17.04 -10.55 0.59
N HIS A 185 -17.43 -11.81 0.64
CA HIS A 185 -17.65 -12.53 1.88
C HIS A 185 -16.37 -12.72 2.71
N TYR A 186 -15.17 -12.56 2.12
CA TYR A 186 -13.92 -12.57 2.88
C TYR A 186 -13.81 -11.38 3.83
N LEU A 187 -14.28 -10.20 3.43
CA LEU A 187 -14.29 -9.04 4.33
C LEU A 187 -15.14 -9.27 5.59
N ALA A 188 -16.13 -10.17 5.52
CA ALA A 188 -16.95 -10.53 6.66
C ALA A 188 -16.29 -11.57 7.59
N LYS A 189 -15.14 -12.16 7.22
CA LYS A 189 -14.38 -13.04 8.11
C LYS A 189 -13.84 -12.25 9.30
N GLU A 190 -14.10 -12.74 10.50
CA GLU A 190 -13.75 -12.02 11.74
C GLU A 190 -12.25 -11.76 11.87
N MET A 191 -11.40 -12.68 11.38
CA MET A 191 -9.96 -12.46 11.35
C MET A 191 -9.57 -11.23 10.54
N LEU A 192 -10.17 -11.02 9.36
CA LEU A 192 -9.88 -9.85 8.54
C LEU A 192 -10.38 -8.54 9.18
N GLN A 193 -11.53 -8.57 9.85
CA GLN A 193 -11.99 -7.44 10.67
C GLN A 193 -11.04 -7.20 11.85
N GLY A 194 -10.46 -8.25 12.41
CA GLY A 194 -9.46 -8.22 13.46
C GLY A 194 -8.20 -7.44 13.07
N ILE A 195 -7.79 -7.43 11.79
CA ILE A 195 -6.61 -6.70 11.31
C ILE A 195 -6.73 -5.19 11.56
N ILE A 196 -7.91 -4.61 11.34
CA ILE A 196 -8.17 -3.18 11.59
C ILE A 196 -7.93 -2.85 13.07
N ASN A 197 -8.46 -3.69 13.95
CA ASN A 197 -8.26 -3.50 15.39
C ASN A 197 -6.81 -3.77 15.81
N PHE A 198 -6.17 -4.82 15.28
CA PHE A 198 -4.77 -5.14 15.54
C PHE A 198 -3.87 -3.96 15.20
N ARG A 199 -4.05 -3.34 14.05
CA ARG A 199 -3.25 -2.22 13.59
C ARG A 199 -3.56 -0.92 14.34
N PHE A 200 -4.81 -0.51 14.38
CA PHE A 200 -5.19 0.87 14.75
C PHE A 200 -5.68 1.05 16.19
N THR A 201 -5.77 -0.04 16.98
CA THR A 201 -6.05 0.05 18.42
C THR A 201 -4.86 -0.36 19.29
N ASN A 202 -3.80 -0.90 18.69
CA ASN A 202 -2.58 -1.31 19.38
C ASN A 202 -1.39 -0.52 18.84
N ASN A 203 -0.78 0.32 19.65
CA ASN A 203 0.40 1.12 19.27
C ASN A 203 1.69 0.30 19.18
N LEU A 204 1.67 -0.97 19.54
CA LEU A 204 2.86 -1.83 19.61
C LEU A 204 3.51 -2.06 18.25
N PHE A 205 2.70 -2.13 17.17
CA PHE A 205 3.18 -2.43 15.82
C PHE A 205 2.99 -1.27 14.83
N GLU A 206 1.95 -0.47 14.96
CA GLU A 206 1.58 0.52 13.94
C GLU A 206 2.66 1.58 13.70
N THR A 207 3.42 1.96 14.72
CA THR A 207 4.56 2.90 14.58
C THR A 207 5.72 2.35 13.74
N SER A 208 5.80 1.03 13.59
CA SER A 208 6.80 0.32 12.77
C SER A 208 6.16 -0.42 11.60
N TRP A 209 4.90 -0.09 11.26
CA TRP A 209 4.16 -0.76 10.19
C TRP A 209 4.34 -0.03 8.85
N ASP A 210 5.60 0.05 8.41
CA ASP A 210 6.01 0.76 7.21
C ASP A 210 7.25 0.13 6.56
N ARG A 211 7.70 0.70 5.45
CA ARG A 211 8.86 0.26 4.68
C ARG A 211 10.19 0.23 5.48
N THR A 212 10.29 0.92 6.61
CA THR A 212 11.52 0.94 7.42
C THR A 212 11.65 -0.33 8.24
N ALA A 213 10.54 -0.90 8.67
CA ALA A 213 10.50 -2.13 9.47
C ALA A 213 9.98 -3.34 8.68
N VAL A 214 9.11 -3.16 7.69
CA VAL A 214 8.57 -4.26 6.87
C VAL A 214 9.50 -4.54 5.69
N GLU A 215 9.93 -5.81 5.55
CA GLU A 215 10.74 -6.27 4.44
C GLU A 215 9.90 -6.71 3.23
N ARG A 216 8.83 -7.48 3.47
CA ARG A 216 7.91 -7.96 2.44
C ARG A 216 6.57 -8.37 3.01
N ILE A 217 5.55 -8.43 2.14
CA ILE A 217 4.19 -8.88 2.46
C ILE A 217 3.80 -9.99 1.47
N GLU A 218 3.29 -11.10 1.99
CA GLU A 218 2.85 -12.25 1.21
C GLU A 218 1.40 -12.56 1.56
N VAL A 219 0.52 -12.64 0.55
CA VAL A 219 -0.89 -13.02 0.72
C VAL A 219 -1.12 -14.34 -0.02
N ARG A 220 -1.54 -15.37 0.68
CA ARG A 220 -1.69 -16.74 0.18
C ARG A 220 -3.08 -17.27 0.40
N LEU A 221 -3.63 -17.94 -0.64
CA LEU A 221 -4.90 -18.64 -0.58
C LEU A 221 -4.75 -19.97 -1.33
N HIS A 222 -4.36 -21.03 -0.62
CA HIS A 222 -4.20 -22.36 -1.16
C HIS A 222 -5.38 -23.25 -0.76
N GLU A 223 -5.96 -23.94 -1.75
CA GLU A 223 -7.09 -24.84 -1.58
C GLU A 223 -6.70 -26.27 -1.97
N THR A 224 -7.08 -27.24 -1.14
CA THR A 224 -6.95 -28.67 -1.46
C THR A 224 -8.06 -29.15 -2.39
N LEU A 225 -9.17 -28.41 -2.45
CA LEU A 225 -10.28 -28.72 -3.35
C LEU A 225 -9.95 -28.28 -4.78
N GLY A 226 -10.46 -29.04 -5.75
CA GLY A 226 -10.40 -28.70 -7.17
C GLY A 226 -11.55 -27.80 -7.64
N VAL A 227 -11.74 -27.76 -8.95
CA VAL A 227 -12.87 -27.04 -9.58
C VAL A 227 -14.16 -27.86 -9.47
N GLU A 228 -14.03 -29.18 -9.31
CA GLU A 228 -15.12 -30.14 -9.16
C GLU A 228 -16.18 -30.00 -10.29
N SER A 229 -17.46 -29.93 -9.97
CA SER A 229 -18.57 -29.83 -10.92
C SER A 229 -18.77 -28.45 -11.55
N ARG A 230 -17.87 -27.50 -11.32
CA ARG A 230 -17.97 -26.10 -11.82
C ARG A 230 -17.08 -25.83 -13.02
N GLY A 231 -16.69 -26.83 -13.79
CA GLY A 231 -15.77 -26.70 -14.92
C GLY A 231 -16.20 -25.61 -15.92
N TRP A 232 -17.44 -25.63 -16.39
CA TRP A 232 -17.98 -24.64 -17.32
C TRP A 232 -17.92 -23.18 -16.83
N PHE A 233 -18.02 -22.97 -15.52
CA PHE A 233 -17.91 -21.64 -14.93
C PHE A 233 -16.44 -21.23 -14.80
N TYR A 234 -15.62 -22.12 -14.23
CA TYR A 234 -14.23 -21.83 -13.93
C TYR A 234 -13.37 -21.66 -15.19
N GLU A 235 -13.70 -22.36 -16.26
CA GLU A 235 -13.02 -22.28 -17.56
C GLU A 235 -12.93 -20.85 -18.11
N ASN A 236 -13.93 -20.03 -17.85
CA ASN A 236 -13.95 -18.65 -18.33
C ASN A 236 -13.39 -17.65 -17.31
N VAL A 237 -13.04 -18.09 -16.09
CA VAL A 237 -12.64 -17.20 -14.99
C VAL A 237 -11.17 -17.37 -14.63
N GLY A 238 -10.71 -18.58 -14.27
CA GLY A 238 -9.37 -18.84 -13.78
C GLY A 238 -9.14 -18.38 -12.34
N ALA A 239 -8.02 -18.80 -11.76
CA ALA A 239 -7.69 -18.52 -10.35
C ALA A 239 -7.48 -17.02 -10.06
N LEU A 240 -6.83 -16.30 -10.98
CA LEU A 240 -6.51 -14.89 -10.77
C LEU A 240 -7.78 -14.03 -10.66
N ARG A 241 -8.79 -14.28 -11.50
CA ARG A 241 -10.06 -13.54 -11.45
C ARG A 241 -11.01 -14.07 -10.38
N ASP A 242 -10.99 -15.41 -10.09
CA ASP A 242 -11.87 -15.99 -9.06
C ASP A 242 -11.53 -15.46 -7.65
N VAL A 243 -10.26 -15.41 -7.28
CA VAL A 243 -9.84 -15.04 -5.92
C VAL A 243 -8.80 -13.91 -5.85
N GLY A 244 -7.97 -13.74 -6.87
CA GLY A 244 -6.93 -12.71 -6.91
C GLY A 244 -7.53 -11.30 -6.99
N GLN A 245 -8.42 -11.08 -7.95
CA GLN A 245 -9.06 -9.81 -8.25
C GLN A 245 -9.90 -9.24 -7.09
N ASN A 246 -10.32 -10.07 -6.17
CA ASN A 246 -11.19 -9.68 -5.06
C ASN A 246 -10.54 -9.98 -3.71
N HIS A 247 -10.65 -11.19 -3.20
CA HIS A 247 -10.27 -11.57 -1.84
C HIS A 247 -8.81 -11.23 -1.50
N LEU A 248 -7.85 -11.59 -2.38
CA LEU A 248 -6.43 -11.37 -2.07
C LEU A 248 -6.05 -9.88 -2.09
N LEU A 249 -6.61 -9.10 -3.02
CA LEU A 249 -6.39 -7.65 -3.05
C LEU A 249 -7.05 -6.95 -1.85
N GLN A 250 -8.21 -7.41 -1.39
CA GLN A 250 -8.85 -6.90 -0.17
C GLN A 250 -8.05 -7.26 1.09
N MET A 251 -7.52 -8.49 1.18
CA MET A 251 -6.63 -8.91 2.25
C MET A 251 -5.37 -8.04 2.30
N LEU A 252 -4.76 -7.77 1.14
CA LEU A 252 -3.62 -6.88 1.03
C LEU A 252 -3.98 -5.45 1.44
N ALA A 253 -5.12 -4.92 0.99
CA ALA A 253 -5.57 -3.58 1.34
C ALA A 253 -5.73 -3.38 2.85
N LEU A 254 -6.28 -4.34 3.58
CA LEU A 254 -6.44 -4.27 5.05
C LEU A 254 -5.10 -4.17 5.79
N VAL A 255 -4.08 -4.85 5.28
CA VAL A 255 -2.73 -4.82 5.89
C VAL A 255 -1.96 -3.56 5.53
N THR A 256 -2.22 -2.98 4.35
CA THR A 256 -1.42 -1.86 3.81
C THR A 256 -2.10 -0.51 3.85
N MET A 257 -3.41 -0.42 4.10
CA MET A 257 -4.13 0.85 4.15
C MET A 257 -3.59 1.79 5.23
N GLU A 258 -3.67 3.08 4.98
CA GLU A 258 -3.43 4.11 5.98
C GLU A 258 -4.52 4.08 7.07
N GLN A 259 -4.21 4.65 8.23
CA GLN A 259 -5.20 4.75 9.29
C GLN A 259 -6.41 5.56 8.81
N PRO A 260 -7.63 4.99 8.83
CA PRO A 260 -8.83 5.74 8.46
C PRO A 260 -9.07 6.95 9.37
N GLU A 261 -9.55 8.06 8.82
CA GLU A 261 -9.87 9.28 9.57
C GLU A 261 -10.95 9.05 10.65
N SER A 262 -11.79 8.04 10.46
CA SER A 262 -12.86 7.64 11.40
C SER A 262 -13.20 6.16 11.24
N ARG A 263 -13.96 5.63 12.21
CA ARG A 263 -14.52 4.27 12.13
C ARG A 263 -15.74 4.15 11.20
N GLY A 264 -16.16 5.24 10.55
CA GLY A 264 -17.28 5.21 9.61
C GLY A 264 -16.95 4.45 8.33
N SER A 265 -17.95 3.77 7.77
CA SER A 265 -17.81 2.91 6.59
C SER A 265 -17.16 3.63 5.39
N ALA A 266 -17.54 4.89 5.14
CA ALA A 266 -16.98 5.69 4.05
C ALA A 266 -15.46 5.93 4.20
N SER A 267 -14.98 6.17 5.43
CA SER A 267 -13.57 6.40 5.72
C SER A 267 -12.75 5.12 5.54
N ILE A 268 -13.26 3.98 6.04
CA ILE A 268 -12.60 2.67 5.92
C ILE A 268 -12.53 2.23 4.45
N ARG A 269 -13.65 2.34 3.70
CA ARG A 269 -13.70 1.97 2.28
C ARG A 269 -12.75 2.83 1.44
N ARG A 270 -12.65 4.15 1.72
CA ARG A 270 -11.68 5.04 1.07
C ARG A 270 -10.25 4.60 1.33
N ALA A 271 -9.90 4.32 2.59
CA ALA A 271 -8.56 3.87 2.94
C ALA A 271 -8.18 2.54 2.25
N ARG A 272 -9.13 1.59 2.12
CA ARG A 272 -8.91 0.36 1.33
C ARG A 272 -8.74 0.65 -0.16
N ALA A 273 -9.57 1.50 -0.74
CA ALA A 273 -9.46 1.88 -2.15
C ALA A 273 -8.10 2.52 -2.46
N ASP A 274 -7.62 3.42 -1.59
CA ASP A 274 -6.33 4.07 -1.74
C ASP A 274 -5.18 3.08 -1.60
N ALA A 275 -5.28 2.09 -0.72
CA ALA A 275 -4.31 1.01 -0.59
C ALA A 275 -4.23 0.14 -1.86
N VAL A 276 -5.37 -0.19 -2.48
CA VAL A 276 -5.39 -0.92 -3.76
C VAL A 276 -4.79 -0.09 -4.88
N ARG A 277 -5.09 1.21 -4.97
CA ARG A 277 -4.48 2.13 -5.96
C ARG A 277 -2.97 2.28 -5.79
N ALA A 278 -2.46 2.09 -4.57
CA ALA A 278 -1.03 2.14 -4.29
C ALA A 278 -0.26 0.91 -4.83
N ILE A 279 -0.93 -0.16 -5.24
CA ILE A 279 -0.29 -1.32 -5.85
C ILE A 279 0.26 -0.93 -7.22
N LEU A 280 1.55 -1.18 -7.46
CA LEU A 280 2.17 -0.93 -8.75
C LEU A 280 1.66 -1.93 -9.78
N ARG A 281 0.95 -1.42 -10.78
CA ARG A 281 0.50 -2.24 -11.92
C ARG A 281 1.67 -2.47 -12.89
N PRO A 282 1.71 -3.63 -13.59
CA PRO A 282 2.66 -3.83 -14.68
C PRO A 282 2.48 -2.76 -15.76
N LEU A 283 3.58 -2.19 -16.23
CA LEU A 283 3.59 -1.15 -17.28
C LEU A 283 3.82 -1.72 -18.67
N SER A 284 4.36 -2.94 -18.73
CA SER A 284 4.71 -3.62 -19.97
C SER A 284 4.45 -5.13 -19.89
N LYS A 285 4.45 -5.81 -21.03
CA LYS A 285 4.36 -7.27 -21.12
C LYS A 285 5.59 -7.96 -20.53
N GLU A 286 6.74 -7.30 -20.61
CA GLU A 286 7.99 -7.74 -20.00
C GLU A 286 7.88 -7.78 -18.48
N ASP A 287 7.24 -6.77 -17.86
CA ASP A 287 6.98 -6.76 -16.42
C ASP A 287 6.08 -7.94 -16.02
N VAL A 288 5.02 -8.20 -16.81
CA VAL A 288 4.15 -9.36 -16.57
C VAL A 288 4.92 -10.68 -16.68
N ALA A 289 5.77 -10.83 -17.69
CA ALA A 289 6.58 -12.03 -17.87
C ALA A 289 7.58 -12.26 -16.73
N GLN A 290 8.11 -11.18 -16.16
CA GLN A 290 9.10 -11.23 -15.09
C GLN A 290 8.49 -11.46 -13.71
N ASP A 291 7.29 -10.90 -13.47
CA ASP A 291 6.71 -10.82 -12.12
C ASP A 291 5.47 -11.70 -11.94
N THR A 292 5.12 -12.51 -12.94
CA THR A 292 3.97 -13.42 -12.82
C THR A 292 4.31 -14.86 -13.24
N TYR A 293 3.62 -15.79 -12.59
CA TYR A 293 3.69 -17.21 -12.90
C TYR A 293 2.28 -17.78 -12.89
N ARG A 294 1.95 -18.68 -13.84
CA ARG A 294 0.67 -19.36 -13.92
C ARG A 294 0.85 -20.85 -14.20
N ALA A 295 0.00 -21.69 -13.61
CA ALA A 295 0.03 -23.13 -13.82
C ALA A 295 -1.37 -23.76 -13.73
N GLN A 296 -1.48 -24.97 -14.22
CA GLN A 296 -2.73 -25.77 -14.25
C GLN A 296 -2.47 -27.15 -13.67
N TYR A 297 -3.32 -27.63 -12.74
CA TYR A 297 -3.14 -28.97 -12.18
C TYR A 297 -3.46 -30.09 -13.17
N ALA A 298 -2.75 -31.21 -13.06
CA ALA A 298 -3.01 -32.41 -13.84
C ALA A 298 -4.43 -32.94 -13.57
N GLY A 299 -5.19 -33.24 -14.65
CA GLY A 299 -6.59 -33.66 -14.57
C GLY A 299 -7.63 -32.53 -14.66
N TYR A 300 -7.22 -31.25 -14.73
CA TYR A 300 -8.17 -30.13 -14.90
C TYR A 300 -8.96 -30.22 -16.22
N ARG A 301 -8.29 -30.60 -17.29
CA ARG A 301 -8.89 -30.74 -18.64
C ARG A 301 -9.83 -31.94 -18.78
N ASP A 302 -9.83 -32.84 -17.79
CA ASP A 302 -10.73 -34.00 -17.76
C ASP A 302 -12.09 -33.68 -17.10
N ILE A 303 -12.24 -32.46 -16.57
CA ILE A 303 -13.46 -32.01 -15.88
C ILE A 303 -14.53 -31.67 -16.93
N GLU A 304 -15.77 -32.09 -16.64
CA GLU A 304 -16.92 -31.77 -17.51
C GLU A 304 -17.09 -30.23 -17.63
N GLY A 305 -17.20 -29.76 -18.88
CA GLY A 305 -17.35 -28.35 -19.20
C GLY A 305 -16.04 -27.57 -19.33
N VAL A 306 -14.88 -28.25 -19.26
CA VAL A 306 -13.55 -27.67 -19.52
C VAL A 306 -13.13 -28.04 -20.95
N ASP A 307 -12.53 -27.07 -21.66
CA ASP A 307 -11.97 -27.30 -23.00
C ASP A 307 -10.73 -28.22 -22.89
N PRO A 308 -10.62 -29.31 -23.69
CA PRO A 308 -9.44 -30.16 -23.71
C PRO A 308 -8.10 -29.43 -23.99
N GLU A 309 -8.15 -28.28 -24.66
CA GLU A 309 -7.00 -27.43 -24.94
C GLU A 309 -6.95 -26.20 -24.00
N SER A 310 -7.71 -26.21 -22.90
CA SER A 310 -7.80 -25.08 -21.96
C SER A 310 -6.44 -24.53 -21.53
N GLU A 311 -6.30 -23.23 -21.56
CA GLU A 311 -5.18 -22.47 -21.01
C GLU A 311 -5.54 -21.72 -19.70
N THR A 312 -6.66 -22.07 -19.09
CA THR A 312 -7.13 -21.47 -17.84
C THR A 312 -6.24 -21.91 -16.68
N GLU A 313 -5.68 -20.95 -15.97
CA GLU A 313 -4.82 -21.21 -14.81
C GLU A 313 -5.64 -21.63 -13.59
N THR A 314 -5.13 -22.62 -12.87
CA THR A 314 -5.65 -23.08 -11.57
C THR A 314 -4.74 -22.74 -10.41
N TYR A 315 -3.58 -22.17 -10.72
CA TYR A 315 -2.61 -21.61 -9.80
C TYR A 315 -1.96 -20.37 -10.41
N PHE A 316 -1.75 -19.36 -9.58
CA PHE A 316 -0.96 -18.20 -9.96
C PHE A 316 -0.13 -17.68 -8.79
N LYS A 317 0.94 -16.97 -9.14
CA LYS A 317 1.70 -16.09 -8.26
C LYS A 317 2.03 -14.80 -9.00
N VAL A 318 1.74 -13.67 -8.38
CA VAL A 318 2.05 -12.34 -8.89
C VAL A 318 2.89 -11.60 -7.86
N ARG A 319 4.00 -11.02 -8.29
CA ARG A 319 4.83 -10.12 -7.49
C ARG A 319 4.58 -8.69 -7.93
N THR A 320 4.66 -7.78 -6.98
CA THR A 320 4.57 -6.34 -7.20
C THR A 320 5.22 -5.59 -6.07
N THR A 321 5.17 -4.27 -6.10
CA THR A 321 5.56 -3.37 -5.00
C THR A 321 4.46 -2.35 -4.77
N LEU A 322 4.57 -1.56 -3.71
CA LEU A 322 3.60 -0.52 -3.37
C LEU A 322 4.21 0.86 -3.58
N ARG A 323 3.34 1.84 -3.89
CA ARG A 323 3.68 3.27 -3.96
C ARG A 323 3.46 3.95 -2.60
N GLY A 324 3.90 5.22 -2.53
CA GLY A 324 3.68 6.09 -1.39
C GLY A 324 4.73 5.94 -0.30
N ASN A 325 4.89 7.00 0.50
CA ASN A 325 5.97 7.11 1.48
C ASN A 325 6.04 5.95 2.48
N ARG A 326 4.89 5.42 2.89
CA ARG A 326 4.79 4.32 3.85
C ARG A 326 5.30 2.99 3.30
N TRP A 327 5.01 2.70 2.02
CA TRP A 327 5.20 1.36 1.46
C TRP A 327 6.14 1.31 0.24
N ALA A 328 6.62 2.46 -0.25
CA ALA A 328 7.41 2.50 -1.47
C ALA A 328 8.54 1.46 -1.46
N GLY A 329 8.53 0.60 -2.47
CA GLY A 329 9.54 -0.44 -2.66
C GLY A 329 9.43 -1.67 -1.76
N VAL A 330 8.38 -1.79 -0.90
CA VAL A 330 8.12 -3.03 -0.16
C VAL A 330 7.62 -4.08 -1.15
N PRO A 331 8.32 -5.23 -1.31
CA PRO A 331 7.86 -6.31 -2.16
C PRO A 331 6.58 -6.93 -1.63
N VAL A 332 5.64 -7.18 -2.54
CA VAL A 332 4.39 -7.86 -2.26
C VAL A 332 4.26 -9.07 -3.18
N SER A 333 3.76 -10.18 -2.67
CA SER A 333 3.31 -11.30 -3.50
C SER A 333 1.89 -11.71 -3.13
N ILE A 334 1.07 -11.95 -4.16
CA ILE A 334 -0.24 -12.58 -4.04
C ILE A 334 -0.21 -13.92 -4.76
N GLU A 335 -0.75 -14.94 -4.11
CA GLU A 335 -0.62 -16.33 -4.58
C GLU A 335 -1.88 -17.12 -4.24
N SER A 336 -2.40 -17.86 -5.22
CA SER A 336 -3.49 -18.81 -4.98
C SER A 336 -3.38 -20.01 -5.90
N GLY A 337 -3.91 -21.15 -5.42
CA GLY A 337 -3.96 -22.37 -6.20
C GLY A 337 -4.98 -23.39 -5.67
N LYS A 338 -5.51 -24.20 -6.59
CA LYS A 338 -6.40 -25.32 -6.29
C LYS A 338 -5.64 -26.65 -6.37
N ARG A 339 -6.12 -27.69 -5.67
CA ARG A 339 -5.43 -28.99 -5.57
C ARG A 339 -3.97 -28.86 -5.10
N ILE A 340 -3.73 -27.91 -4.19
CA ILE A 340 -2.45 -27.79 -3.48
C ILE A 340 -2.45 -28.77 -2.31
N GLY A 341 -1.28 -29.38 -2.01
CA GLY A 341 -1.18 -30.44 -1.01
C GLY A 341 -1.59 -30.06 0.41
N GLU A 342 -1.51 -28.78 0.76
CA GLU A 342 -1.91 -28.26 2.06
C GLU A 342 -2.72 -26.96 1.90
N ALA A 343 -3.88 -26.93 2.56
CA ALA A 343 -4.70 -25.72 2.59
C ALA A 343 -4.04 -24.66 3.48
N CYS A 344 -3.97 -23.42 2.95
CA CYS A 344 -3.39 -22.30 3.68
C CYS A 344 -4.08 -21.02 3.24
N LYS A 345 -4.63 -20.25 4.20
CA LYS A 345 -5.15 -18.91 3.92
C LYS A 345 -4.56 -17.97 4.94
N GLU A 346 -3.64 -17.14 4.49
CA GLU A 346 -2.87 -16.29 5.41
C GLU A 346 -2.37 -14.99 4.75
N ILE A 347 -2.04 -14.03 5.61
CA ILE A 347 -1.22 -12.89 5.26
C ILE A 347 0.03 -12.95 6.12
N VAL A 348 1.21 -12.89 5.51
CA VAL A 348 2.51 -12.93 6.20
C VAL A 348 3.22 -11.60 5.98
N VAL A 349 3.50 -10.91 7.08
CA VAL A 349 4.32 -9.69 7.09
C VAL A 349 5.68 -10.04 7.71
N THR A 350 6.73 -10.03 6.89
CA THR A 350 8.10 -10.28 7.35
C THR A 350 8.76 -8.96 7.67
N LEU A 351 9.32 -8.85 8.88
CA LEU A 351 10.01 -7.64 9.33
C LEU A 351 11.48 -7.65 8.92
N ARG A 352 12.03 -6.47 8.68
CA ARG A 352 13.43 -6.28 8.38
C ARG A 352 14.30 -6.71 9.55
N HIS A 353 15.49 -7.14 9.21
CA HIS A 353 16.50 -7.45 10.18
C HIS A 353 16.98 -6.15 10.87
N PRO A 354 17.14 -6.11 12.23
CA PRO A 354 17.64 -4.91 12.90
C PRO A 354 19.11 -4.60 12.52
N HIS A 355 19.42 -3.33 12.38
CA HIS A 355 20.78 -2.84 12.23
C HIS A 355 21.16 -1.89 13.37
N PRO A 356 22.35 -2.09 14.04
CA PRO A 356 23.29 -3.20 13.88
C PRO A 356 22.72 -4.51 14.39
N CYS A 357 23.09 -5.62 13.73
CA CYS A 357 22.65 -6.95 14.08
C CYS A 357 23.53 -7.58 15.16
N LEU A 358 22.91 -8.18 16.17
CA LEU A 358 23.57 -9.03 17.18
C LEU A 358 23.50 -10.52 16.84
N CYS A 359 23.14 -10.88 15.62
CA CYS A 359 23.02 -12.27 15.20
C CYS A 359 24.40 -12.94 15.06
N VAL A 360 24.42 -14.23 15.27
CA VAL A 360 25.62 -15.05 14.97
C VAL A 360 25.89 -14.94 13.45
N PRO A 361 27.16 -14.73 13.04
CA PRO A 361 27.49 -14.66 11.61
C PRO A 361 26.90 -15.82 10.80
N GLY A 362 26.20 -15.50 9.73
CA GLY A 362 25.52 -16.48 8.86
C GLY A 362 24.06 -16.80 9.24
N ASN A 363 23.57 -16.35 10.39
CA ASN A 363 22.18 -16.50 10.80
C ASN A 363 21.48 -15.14 10.81
N HIS A 364 20.45 -14.99 9.98
CA HIS A 364 19.59 -13.79 9.98
C HIS A 364 18.23 -14.15 10.57
N TYR A 365 17.98 -13.69 11.78
CA TYR A 365 16.75 -13.93 12.52
C TYR A 365 15.74 -12.83 12.19
N GLN A 366 14.69 -13.18 11.45
CA GLN A 366 13.63 -12.24 11.09
C GLN A 366 12.35 -12.54 11.89
N ASN A 367 11.70 -11.49 12.36
CA ASN A 367 10.38 -11.59 12.95
C ASN A 367 9.32 -11.62 11.84
N ARG A 368 8.20 -12.30 12.10
CA ARG A 368 7.05 -12.36 11.22
C ARG A 368 5.78 -12.15 12.00
N VAL A 369 4.83 -11.47 11.39
CA VAL A 369 3.44 -11.41 11.85
C VAL A 369 2.59 -12.12 10.80
N ARG A 370 1.83 -13.14 11.23
CA ARG A 370 0.98 -13.95 10.36
C ARG A 370 -0.47 -13.79 10.80
N PHE A 371 -1.33 -13.44 9.87
CA PHE A 371 -2.78 -13.45 10.06
C PHE A 371 -3.31 -14.69 9.37
N MET A 372 -3.65 -15.70 10.15
CA MET A 372 -4.11 -17.01 9.69
C MET A 372 -5.64 -17.04 9.63
N LEU A 373 -6.20 -17.39 8.47
CA LEU A 373 -7.63 -17.63 8.28
C LEU A 373 -7.95 -19.13 8.25
N GLU A 374 -7.02 -19.96 7.80
CA GLU A 374 -7.08 -21.41 7.79
C GLU A 374 -5.67 -21.99 8.04
N PRO A 375 -5.56 -23.07 8.82
CA PRO A 375 -6.63 -23.91 9.37
C PRO A 375 -7.34 -23.37 10.62
N ALA A 376 -6.81 -22.32 11.25
CA ALA A 376 -7.42 -21.71 12.44
C ALA A 376 -7.31 -20.18 12.36
N ASP A 377 -8.35 -19.48 12.80
CA ASP A 377 -8.34 -18.03 12.89
C ASP A 377 -7.40 -17.59 14.03
N SER A 378 -6.17 -17.18 13.67
CA SER A 378 -5.14 -16.78 14.65
C SER A 378 -4.25 -15.66 14.13
N ILE A 379 -3.69 -14.88 15.06
CA ILE A 379 -2.57 -13.98 14.80
C ILE A 379 -1.34 -14.58 15.46
N GLU A 380 -0.32 -14.86 14.66
CA GLU A 380 0.94 -15.46 15.10
C GLU A 380 2.07 -14.46 14.95
N ILE A 381 2.86 -14.29 16.02
CA ILE A 381 4.02 -13.40 16.02
C ILE A 381 5.25 -14.25 16.33
N GLU A 382 6.11 -14.42 15.34
CA GLU A 382 7.38 -15.12 15.47
C GLU A 382 8.44 -14.16 16.02
N PHE A 383 9.17 -14.57 17.04
CA PHE A 383 10.31 -13.83 17.58
C PHE A 383 11.41 -14.77 18.05
N TRP A 384 12.59 -14.21 18.29
CA TRP A 384 13.78 -14.97 18.64
C TRP A 384 14.18 -14.66 20.09
N ALA A 385 14.34 -15.68 20.89
CA ALA A 385 14.66 -15.59 22.31
C ALA A 385 15.88 -16.44 22.65
N LYS A 386 16.62 -16.05 23.70
CA LYS A 386 17.68 -16.88 24.21
C LYS A 386 17.09 -18.22 24.71
N LYS A 387 17.66 -19.31 24.26
CA LYS A 387 17.35 -20.64 24.80
C LYS A 387 17.75 -20.74 26.27
N PRO A 388 16.90 -21.26 27.14
CA PRO A 388 17.28 -21.50 28.54
C PRO A 388 18.51 -22.39 28.62
N GLY A 389 19.49 -22.01 29.46
CA GLY A 389 20.74 -22.73 29.62
C GLY A 389 21.95 -21.82 29.76
N PHE A 390 23.15 -22.40 29.85
CA PHE A 390 24.41 -21.67 30.01
C PHE A 390 24.92 -21.08 28.68
N GLU A 391 24.50 -21.62 27.57
CA GLU A 391 24.93 -21.21 26.24
C GLU A 391 24.10 -20.02 25.71
N SER A 392 24.71 -19.20 24.82
CA SER A 392 24.04 -18.06 24.23
C SER A 392 23.32 -18.43 22.91
N GLU A 393 22.71 -19.63 22.88
CA GLU A 393 21.91 -20.08 21.75
C GLU A 393 20.59 -19.30 21.68
N VAL A 394 20.14 -19.02 20.47
CA VAL A 394 18.87 -18.36 20.18
C VAL A 394 17.93 -19.38 19.53
N GLU A 395 16.69 -19.40 19.97
CA GLU A 395 15.65 -20.26 19.41
C GLU A 395 14.43 -19.44 18.97
N LYS A 396 13.73 -19.94 17.94
CA LYS A 396 12.46 -19.36 17.51
C LYS A 396 11.41 -19.63 18.58
N ARG A 397 10.68 -18.58 18.94
CA ARG A 397 9.47 -18.61 19.77
C ARG A 397 8.32 -18.01 19.01
N GLU A 398 7.11 -18.45 19.34
CA GLU A 398 5.88 -18.01 18.70
C GLU A 398 4.88 -17.59 19.76
N PHE A 399 4.23 -16.48 19.50
CA PHE A 399 3.14 -15.97 20.30
C PHE A 399 1.88 -16.02 19.45
N THR A 400 0.95 -16.89 19.81
CA THR A 400 -0.27 -17.13 19.05
C THR A 400 -1.49 -16.63 19.80
N PHE A 401 -2.26 -15.76 19.16
CA PHE A 401 -3.59 -15.38 19.60
C PHE A 401 -4.62 -16.06 18.75
N PHE A 402 -5.40 -16.94 19.36
CA PHE A 402 -6.58 -17.47 18.71
C PHE A 402 -7.73 -16.49 18.86
N LEU A 403 -8.45 -16.25 17.77
CA LEU A 403 -9.61 -15.36 17.79
C LEU A 403 -10.75 -15.93 18.64
N TYR A 404 -10.84 -17.26 18.69
CA TYR A 404 -11.83 -17.98 19.48
C TYR A 404 -11.16 -18.73 20.64
N GLU A 405 -11.59 -18.43 21.86
CA GLU A 405 -11.20 -19.19 23.03
C GLU A 405 -11.91 -20.54 23.02
N LYS A 406 -11.16 -21.66 22.78
CA LYS A 406 -11.58 -23.07 22.83
C LYS A 406 -12.40 -23.59 21.65
N GLU A 407 -12.44 -24.92 21.57
CA GLU A 407 -13.06 -25.79 20.56
C GLU A 407 -14.55 -25.51 20.25
N GLU A 408 -15.23 -24.76 21.09
CA GLU A 408 -16.60 -24.34 20.88
C GLU A 408 -16.61 -22.97 20.18
N LYS A 409 -16.81 -22.95 18.86
CA LYS A 409 -17.08 -21.76 18.05
C LYS A 409 -18.44 -21.11 18.41
N ALA A 410 -18.83 -21.07 19.68
CA ALA A 410 -20.12 -20.54 20.15
C ALA A 410 -20.31 -19.05 19.82
N GLN A 411 -19.21 -18.32 19.55
CA GLN A 411 -19.22 -16.91 19.19
C GLN A 411 -19.09 -16.68 17.67
N TYR A 412 -18.92 -17.74 16.88
CA TYR A 412 -18.76 -17.61 15.43
C TYR A 412 -20.03 -17.09 14.78
N VAL A 413 -19.92 -16.00 14.04
CA VAL A 413 -20.98 -15.46 13.18
C VAL A 413 -20.65 -15.81 11.74
N GLU A 414 -21.53 -16.58 11.10
CA GLU A 414 -21.36 -16.95 9.70
C GLU A 414 -21.34 -15.67 8.83
N GLU A 415 -20.43 -15.61 7.84
CA GLU A 415 -20.13 -14.40 7.07
C GLU A 415 -21.38 -13.79 6.41
N TYR A 416 -22.25 -14.64 5.84
CA TYR A 416 -23.49 -14.18 5.20
C TYR A 416 -24.51 -13.64 6.20
N ALA A 417 -24.56 -14.19 7.42
CA ALA A 417 -25.41 -13.63 8.47
C ALA A 417 -24.96 -12.19 8.83
N ARG A 418 -23.66 -11.98 8.93
CA ARG A 418 -23.09 -10.65 9.17
C ARG A 418 -23.44 -9.67 8.05
N LEU A 419 -23.20 -10.07 6.79
CA LEU A 419 -23.47 -9.21 5.63
C LEU A 419 -24.94 -8.86 5.46
N LEU A 420 -25.85 -9.81 5.69
CA LEU A 420 -27.28 -9.55 5.68
C LEU A 420 -27.69 -8.54 6.77
N LEU A 421 -27.18 -8.72 7.98
CA LEU A 421 -27.44 -7.82 9.09
C LEU A 421 -26.91 -6.40 8.83
N ASP A 422 -25.68 -6.29 8.31
CA ASP A 422 -25.08 -5.00 7.98
C ASP A 422 -25.80 -4.32 6.82
N GLY A 423 -26.28 -5.06 5.82
CA GLY A 423 -27.14 -4.55 4.74
C GLY A 423 -28.46 -3.99 5.27
N ILE A 424 -29.10 -4.68 6.23
CA ILE A 424 -30.31 -4.19 6.92
C ILE A 424 -30.00 -2.92 7.71
N ARG A 425 -28.88 -2.88 8.45
CA ARG A 425 -28.48 -1.75 9.31
C ARG A 425 -27.91 -0.56 8.54
N GLY A 426 -27.47 -0.76 7.30
CA GLY A 426 -26.86 0.30 6.49
C GLY A 426 -25.37 0.46 6.73
N ASP A 427 -24.72 -0.51 7.32
CA ASP A 427 -23.27 -0.49 7.50
C ASP A 427 -22.57 -1.08 6.27
N GLN A 428 -21.86 -0.24 5.53
CA GLN A 428 -21.12 -0.64 4.33
C GLN A 428 -19.66 -1.01 4.59
N THR A 429 -19.22 -1.07 5.84
CA THR A 429 -17.81 -1.31 6.20
C THR A 429 -17.24 -2.58 5.56
N LEU A 430 -18.03 -3.64 5.47
CA LEU A 430 -17.64 -4.95 4.92
C LEU A 430 -17.98 -5.13 3.43
N PHE A 431 -18.44 -4.07 2.76
CA PHE A 431 -18.79 -4.12 1.35
C PHE A 431 -17.79 -3.35 0.49
N VAL A 432 -17.63 -3.80 -0.74
CA VAL A 432 -16.68 -3.22 -1.69
C VAL A 432 -17.28 -1.98 -2.35
N SER A 433 -16.49 -0.91 -2.48
CA SER A 433 -16.90 0.32 -3.17
C SER A 433 -16.63 0.26 -4.67
N THR A 434 -17.30 1.12 -5.44
CA THR A 434 -17.01 1.34 -6.87
C THR A 434 -15.53 1.63 -7.11
N GLU A 435 -14.92 2.45 -6.23
CA GLU A 435 -13.51 2.82 -6.35
C GLU A 435 -12.56 1.63 -6.14
N GLU A 436 -12.88 0.74 -5.19
CA GLU A 436 -12.13 -0.50 -4.97
C GLU A 436 -12.26 -1.43 -6.18
N VAL A 437 -13.48 -1.65 -6.69
CA VAL A 437 -13.70 -2.51 -7.89
C VAL A 437 -12.86 -2.03 -9.07
N ARG A 438 -12.89 -0.72 -9.34
CA ARG A 438 -12.10 -0.12 -10.42
C ARG A 438 -10.61 -0.33 -10.23
N ALA A 439 -10.08 0.00 -9.05
CA ALA A 439 -8.66 -0.12 -8.75
C ALA A 439 -8.17 -1.58 -8.83
N MET A 440 -8.98 -2.54 -8.36
CA MET A 440 -8.65 -3.96 -8.45
C MET A 440 -8.57 -4.44 -9.91
N TRP A 441 -9.51 -4.05 -10.76
CA TRP A 441 -9.47 -4.39 -12.17
C TRP A 441 -8.34 -3.71 -12.95
N GLU A 442 -8.03 -2.44 -12.64
CA GLU A 442 -6.89 -1.74 -13.24
C GLU A 442 -5.54 -2.43 -12.97
N PHE A 443 -5.42 -3.15 -11.86
CA PHE A 443 -4.24 -3.95 -11.56
C PHE A 443 -4.25 -5.31 -12.27
N ILE A 444 -5.38 -6.01 -12.29
CA ILE A 444 -5.49 -7.40 -12.77
C ILE A 444 -5.56 -7.50 -14.29
N ASP A 445 -6.29 -6.60 -14.94
CA ASP A 445 -6.61 -6.71 -16.37
C ASP A 445 -5.38 -6.76 -17.28
N PRO A 446 -4.33 -5.93 -17.08
CA PRO A 446 -3.10 -6.02 -17.86
C PRO A 446 -2.41 -7.40 -17.77
N ILE A 447 -2.50 -8.05 -16.60
CA ILE A 447 -1.92 -9.39 -16.38
C ILE A 447 -2.72 -10.44 -17.17
N VAL A 448 -4.05 -10.41 -17.05
CA VAL A 448 -4.95 -11.34 -17.75
C VAL A 448 -4.81 -11.20 -19.28
N GLU A 449 -4.71 -9.97 -19.78
CA GLU A 449 -4.54 -9.70 -21.21
C GLU A 449 -3.20 -10.26 -21.72
N ALA A 450 -2.10 -9.99 -21.01
CA ALA A 450 -0.79 -10.53 -21.35
C ALA A 450 -0.75 -12.08 -21.31
N TRP A 451 -1.46 -12.71 -20.36
CA TRP A 451 -1.56 -14.17 -20.30
C TRP A 451 -2.37 -14.75 -21.46
N ARG A 452 -3.46 -14.10 -21.85
CA ARG A 452 -4.25 -14.49 -23.04
C ARG A 452 -3.45 -14.41 -24.35
N GLU A 453 -2.52 -13.48 -24.43
CA GLU A 453 -1.61 -13.34 -25.56
C GLU A 453 -0.41 -14.31 -25.50
N GLY A 454 -0.31 -15.17 -24.48
CA GLY A 454 0.74 -16.16 -24.35
C GLY A 454 2.09 -15.60 -23.88
N VAL A 455 2.13 -14.39 -23.32
CA VAL A 455 3.37 -13.75 -22.80
C VAL A 455 4.00 -14.59 -21.70
N VAL A 456 3.19 -15.19 -20.83
CA VAL A 456 3.62 -16.11 -19.78
C VAL A 456 3.13 -17.53 -20.14
N PRO A 457 4.03 -18.50 -20.26
CA PRO A 457 3.62 -19.88 -20.55
C PRO A 457 2.78 -20.46 -19.40
N LEU A 458 1.79 -21.29 -19.75
CA LEU A 458 1.04 -22.06 -18.78
C LEU A 458 1.84 -23.32 -18.40
N ASP A 459 2.33 -23.39 -17.17
CA ASP A 459 2.99 -24.58 -16.65
C ASP A 459 1.97 -25.59 -16.11
N ARG A 460 2.42 -26.79 -15.75
CA ARG A 460 1.59 -27.84 -15.17
C ARG A 460 2.16 -28.28 -13.84
N TYR A 461 1.29 -28.74 -12.92
CA TYR A 461 1.69 -29.31 -11.65
C TYR A 461 0.85 -30.53 -11.29
N GLU A 462 1.45 -31.43 -10.51
CA GLU A 462 0.76 -32.58 -9.96
C GLU A 462 -0.20 -32.15 -8.86
N ALA A 463 -1.45 -32.63 -8.96
CA ALA A 463 -2.48 -32.33 -8.00
C ALA A 463 -2.10 -32.85 -6.59
N ASP A 464 -2.55 -32.12 -5.55
CA ASP A 464 -2.37 -32.47 -4.14
C ASP A 464 -0.89 -32.48 -3.69
N THR A 465 -0.05 -31.65 -4.33
CA THR A 465 1.38 -31.47 -4.03
C THR A 465 1.75 -29.99 -3.83
N SER A 466 2.98 -29.73 -3.40
CA SER A 466 3.55 -28.37 -3.35
C SER A 466 4.22 -27.94 -4.67
N GLU A 467 4.18 -28.75 -5.71
CA GLU A 467 4.97 -28.56 -6.93
C GLU A 467 4.75 -27.20 -7.60
N ALA A 468 3.51 -26.71 -7.62
CA ALA A 468 3.21 -25.38 -8.18
C ALA A 468 3.92 -24.27 -7.42
N ILE A 469 3.97 -24.35 -6.09
CA ILE A 469 4.65 -23.37 -5.21
C ILE A 469 6.15 -23.38 -5.48
N ASP A 470 6.74 -24.60 -5.53
CA ASP A 470 8.18 -24.77 -5.77
C ASP A 470 8.59 -24.26 -7.16
N LYS A 471 7.82 -24.58 -8.19
CA LYS A 471 8.04 -24.09 -9.56
C LYS A 471 7.89 -22.56 -9.65
N ALA A 472 6.89 -21.98 -9.01
CA ALA A 472 6.72 -20.54 -8.94
C ALA A 472 7.90 -19.87 -8.23
N GLN A 473 8.42 -20.48 -7.15
CA GLN A 473 9.57 -19.99 -6.43
C GLN A 473 10.84 -20.01 -7.29
N VAL A 474 11.00 -21.03 -8.12
CA VAL A 474 12.15 -21.14 -9.06
C VAL A 474 11.98 -20.14 -10.22
N ALA A 475 10.80 -20.08 -10.83
CA ALA A 475 10.52 -19.25 -12.01
C ALA A 475 10.65 -17.76 -11.69
N LEU A 476 10.12 -17.34 -10.57
CA LEU A 476 10.17 -15.94 -10.14
C LEU A 476 11.47 -15.60 -9.38
N GLY A 477 12.23 -16.59 -8.93
CA GLY A 477 13.43 -16.40 -8.12
C GLY A 477 13.15 -15.82 -6.73
N ARG A 478 14.21 -15.46 -6.02
CA ARG A 478 14.08 -14.54 -4.86
C ARG A 478 13.51 -13.22 -5.37
N ALA A 479 12.76 -12.51 -4.52
CA ALA A 479 12.26 -11.15 -4.84
C ALA A 479 13.29 -10.39 -5.67
N PRO A 480 12.92 -9.69 -6.76
CA PRO A 480 13.86 -9.07 -7.65
C PRO A 480 14.88 -8.31 -6.81
N ALA A 481 16.16 -8.53 -7.07
CA ALA A 481 17.19 -7.64 -6.55
C ALA A 481 16.72 -6.25 -6.95
N ARG A 482 16.57 -5.33 -6.01
CA ARG A 482 16.28 -3.94 -6.35
C ARG A 482 17.29 -3.56 -7.40
N GLY A 483 16.90 -3.03 -8.53
CA GLY A 483 17.72 -2.85 -9.72
C GLY A 483 19.16 -2.38 -9.50
N SER A 484 19.89 -2.10 -10.54
CA SER A 484 21.25 -1.57 -10.43
C SER A 484 21.28 -0.05 -10.49
N VAL A 485 22.18 0.58 -9.73
CA VAL A 485 22.38 2.03 -9.73
C VAL A 485 23.86 2.38 -9.71
N GLY A 486 24.26 3.30 -10.58
CA GLY A 486 25.62 3.86 -10.59
C GLY A 486 25.71 5.07 -9.67
N VAL A 487 26.68 5.13 -8.77
CA VAL A 487 26.93 6.31 -7.93
C VAL A 487 28.26 6.93 -8.32
N VAL A 488 28.21 8.18 -8.80
CA VAL A 488 29.36 8.95 -9.24
C VAL A 488 29.69 10.04 -8.23
N GLY A 489 30.90 9.99 -7.67
CA GLY A 489 31.34 10.92 -6.65
C GLY A 489 31.18 10.37 -5.23
N LEU A 490 32.14 9.53 -4.82
CA LEU A 490 32.15 8.87 -3.51
C LEU A 490 32.88 9.72 -2.44
N GLY A 491 32.37 10.96 -2.28
CA GLY A 491 32.71 11.82 -1.14
C GLY A 491 31.91 11.41 0.11
N LYS A 492 31.92 12.25 1.17
CA LYS A 492 31.17 11.96 2.42
C LYS A 492 29.69 11.64 2.15
N MET A 493 29.01 12.46 1.34
CA MET A 493 27.60 12.26 0.97
C MET A 493 27.40 11.05 0.03
N GLY A 494 28.17 10.99 -1.06
CA GLY A 494 28.01 9.94 -2.08
C GLY A 494 28.36 8.54 -1.57
N SER A 495 29.33 8.42 -0.68
CA SER A 495 29.62 7.15 0.01
C SER A 495 28.44 6.75 0.93
N GLY A 496 27.86 7.71 1.64
CA GLY A 496 26.68 7.48 2.47
C GLY A 496 25.50 6.96 1.66
N ILE A 497 25.15 7.61 0.54
CA ILE A 497 24.08 7.19 -0.38
C ILE A 497 24.38 5.80 -0.98
N ALA A 498 25.60 5.56 -1.45
CA ALA A 498 25.98 4.27 -2.02
C ALA A 498 25.81 3.11 -1.03
N LEU A 499 26.23 3.31 0.23
CA LEU A 499 26.08 2.32 1.29
C LEU A 499 24.63 2.16 1.73
N ASN A 500 23.89 3.27 1.82
CA ASN A 500 22.46 3.23 2.13
C ASN A 500 21.68 2.40 1.11
N LEU A 501 21.93 2.62 -0.18
CA LEU A 501 21.32 1.85 -1.27
C LEU A 501 21.74 0.37 -1.23
N ALA A 502 23.01 0.08 -0.97
CA ALA A 502 23.49 -1.30 -0.85
C ALA A 502 22.82 -2.04 0.32
N ASP A 503 22.64 -1.38 1.48
CA ASP A 503 21.92 -1.93 2.63
C ASP A 503 20.44 -2.22 2.32
N HIS A 504 19.84 -1.45 1.40
CA HIS A 504 18.47 -1.68 0.91
C HIS A 504 18.39 -2.69 -0.25
N GLY A 505 19.49 -3.38 -0.57
CA GLY A 505 19.50 -4.47 -1.54
C GLY A 505 19.67 -4.02 -3.00
N TRP A 506 20.03 -2.76 -3.26
CA TRP A 506 20.40 -2.29 -4.58
C TRP A 506 21.79 -2.82 -4.97
N ARG A 507 21.95 -3.21 -6.23
CA ARG A 507 23.27 -3.46 -6.80
C ARG A 507 23.93 -2.13 -7.13
N VAL A 508 24.86 -1.69 -6.30
CA VAL A 508 25.48 -0.37 -6.41
C VAL A 508 26.84 -0.48 -7.10
N VAL A 509 27.01 0.24 -8.22
CA VAL A 509 28.29 0.39 -8.90
C VAL A 509 28.84 1.79 -8.63
N GLY A 510 29.96 1.88 -7.93
CA GLY A 510 30.54 3.15 -7.48
C GLY A 510 31.70 3.61 -8.35
N TYR A 511 31.71 4.90 -8.72
CA TYR A 511 32.85 5.55 -9.40
C TYR A 511 33.29 6.80 -8.66
N ASN A 512 34.60 6.95 -8.50
CA ASN A 512 35.20 8.20 -8.03
C ASN A 512 36.52 8.48 -8.78
N ARG A 513 36.81 9.77 -9.01
CA ARG A 513 38.06 10.19 -9.66
C ARG A 513 39.32 9.64 -8.97
N SER A 514 39.28 9.48 -7.63
CA SER A 514 40.34 8.84 -6.85
C SER A 514 39.96 7.39 -6.59
N PRO A 515 40.65 6.37 -7.21
CA PRO A 515 40.31 4.96 -7.08
C PRO A 515 40.25 4.46 -5.63
N GLN A 516 41.07 5.00 -4.75
CA GLN A 516 41.16 4.61 -3.33
C GLN A 516 39.81 4.76 -2.59
N LYS A 517 38.99 5.78 -2.97
CA LYS A 517 37.67 5.96 -2.38
C LYS A 517 36.68 4.90 -2.86
N THR A 518 36.82 4.45 -4.10
CA THR A 518 36.01 3.38 -4.67
C THR A 518 36.38 2.04 -4.01
N ASP A 519 37.69 1.76 -3.89
CA ASP A 519 38.20 0.53 -3.28
C ASP A 519 37.79 0.39 -1.81
N ALA A 520 37.73 1.51 -1.09
CA ALA A 520 37.33 1.55 0.34
C ALA A 520 35.89 1.05 0.57
N LEU A 521 35.00 1.15 -0.41
CA LEU A 521 33.60 0.73 -0.28
C LEU A 521 33.35 -0.70 -0.78
N LYS A 522 34.31 -1.32 -1.49
CA LYS A 522 34.19 -2.68 -1.98
C LYS A 522 33.89 -3.72 -0.90
N PRO A 523 34.53 -3.71 0.29
CA PRO A 523 34.20 -4.67 1.35
C PRO A 523 32.78 -4.49 1.92
N GLN A 524 32.13 -3.36 1.63
CA GLN A 524 30.82 -2.99 2.12
C GLN A 524 29.73 -3.19 1.02
N GLY A 525 30.03 -3.94 -0.06
CA GLY A 525 29.04 -4.33 -1.06
C GLY A 525 28.87 -3.38 -2.26
N VAL A 526 29.74 -2.35 -2.40
CA VAL A 526 29.73 -1.46 -3.56
C VAL A 526 30.70 -1.99 -4.62
N GLU A 527 30.23 -2.29 -5.82
CA GLU A 527 31.05 -2.75 -6.94
C GLU A 527 31.93 -1.58 -7.47
N PRO A 528 33.24 -1.76 -7.63
CA PRO A 528 34.10 -0.68 -8.09
C PRO A 528 34.07 -0.51 -9.61
N ALA A 529 33.92 0.72 -10.08
CA ALA A 529 34.19 1.13 -11.43
C ALA A 529 35.31 2.20 -11.45
N TYR A 530 36.23 2.11 -12.42
CA TYR A 530 37.37 3.02 -12.50
C TYR A 530 37.29 3.96 -13.72
N GLU A 531 36.28 3.76 -14.58
CA GLU A 531 35.91 4.64 -15.68
C GLU A 531 34.38 4.77 -15.74
N LEU A 532 33.87 5.91 -16.23
CA LEU A 532 32.41 6.14 -16.38
C LEU A 532 31.79 5.12 -17.35
N SER A 533 32.48 4.77 -18.42
CA SER A 533 32.05 3.74 -19.38
C SER A 533 31.89 2.36 -18.73
N SER A 534 32.81 1.98 -17.85
CA SER A 534 32.74 0.72 -17.10
C SER A 534 31.57 0.72 -16.11
N LEU A 535 31.32 1.85 -15.45
CA LEU A 535 30.14 2.00 -14.59
C LEU A 535 28.86 1.78 -15.40
N VAL A 536 28.70 2.48 -16.53
CA VAL A 536 27.49 2.36 -17.37
C VAL A 536 27.33 0.94 -17.93
N ALA A 537 28.42 0.30 -18.37
CA ALA A 537 28.39 -1.06 -18.89
C ALA A 537 28.00 -2.11 -17.84
N ALA A 538 28.23 -1.85 -16.56
CA ALA A 538 27.89 -2.75 -15.47
C ALA A 538 26.40 -2.62 -15.03
N LEU A 539 25.68 -1.60 -15.48
CA LEU A 539 24.28 -1.35 -15.11
C LEU A 539 23.31 -2.01 -16.10
N GLU A 540 22.16 -2.44 -15.58
CA GLU A 540 21.06 -2.99 -16.38
C GLU A 540 20.18 -1.87 -16.96
N PRO A 541 19.80 -1.92 -18.26
CA PRO A 541 18.87 -0.97 -18.84
C PRO A 541 17.43 -1.15 -18.29
N PRO A 542 16.66 -0.06 -18.15
CA PRO A 542 17.07 1.33 -18.27
C PRO A 542 17.96 1.76 -17.10
N ARG A 543 19.14 2.27 -17.42
CA ARG A 543 20.18 2.57 -16.43
C ARG A 543 19.86 3.81 -15.61
N THR A 544 20.27 3.78 -14.35
CA THR A 544 20.16 4.94 -13.44
C THR A 544 21.53 5.30 -12.90
N VAL A 545 21.92 6.58 -13.02
CA VAL A 545 23.20 7.07 -12.51
C VAL A 545 22.94 8.28 -11.57
N TRP A 546 23.35 8.13 -10.31
CA TRP A 546 23.25 9.16 -9.27
C TRP A 546 24.58 9.93 -9.16
N LEU A 547 24.57 11.24 -9.35
CA LEU A 547 25.73 12.11 -9.21
C LEU A 547 25.76 12.76 -7.82
N MET A 548 26.90 12.71 -7.14
CA MET A 548 27.16 13.45 -5.88
C MET A 548 28.45 14.25 -6.05
N LEU A 549 28.39 15.30 -6.83
CA LEU A 549 29.51 16.12 -7.27
C LEU A 549 29.43 17.56 -6.79
N THR A 550 30.54 18.25 -6.76
CA THR A 550 30.57 19.70 -6.57
C THR A 550 29.91 20.38 -7.75
N ALA A 551 29.06 21.36 -7.49
CA ALA A 551 28.32 22.12 -8.49
C ALA A 551 29.22 22.75 -9.57
N GLY A 552 28.65 22.97 -10.75
CA GLY A 552 29.31 23.65 -11.87
C GLY A 552 30.12 22.71 -12.74
N LYS A 553 31.37 23.08 -13.04
CA LYS A 553 32.23 22.41 -14.05
C LYS A 553 32.39 20.90 -13.83
N ALA A 554 32.41 20.43 -12.57
CA ALA A 554 32.60 19.01 -12.30
C ALA A 554 31.39 18.18 -12.80
N VAL A 555 30.17 18.68 -12.66
CA VAL A 555 28.95 18.04 -13.17
C VAL A 555 28.96 18.06 -14.70
N ASP A 556 29.32 19.19 -15.33
CA ASP A 556 29.35 19.33 -16.78
C ASP A 556 30.42 18.42 -17.42
N GLU A 557 31.57 18.26 -16.78
CA GLU A 557 32.65 17.36 -17.24
C GLU A 557 32.22 15.89 -17.20
N VAL A 558 31.56 15.46 -16.11
CA VAL A 558 31.04 14.09 -15.98
C VAL A 558 29.87 13.84 -16.94
N LEU A 559 29.02 14.82 -17.17
CA LEU A 559 27.88 14.66 -18.10
C LEU A 559 28.34 14.73 -19.57
N PHE A 560 29.14 15.74 -19.93
CA PHE A 560 29.33 16.17 -21.31
C PHE A 560 30.79 16.19 -21.76
N GLY A 561 31.74 15.83 -20.91
CA GLY A 561 33.15 15.70 -21.28
C GLY A 561 33.37 14.66 -22.38
N GLU A 562 34.58 14.57 -22.90
CA GLU A 562 34.93 13.65 -24.00
C GLU A 562 34.60 12.18 -23.71
N LYS A 563 34.69 11.76 -22.43
CA LYS A 563 34.29 10.44 -21.91
C LYS A 563 33.07 10.53 -20.97
N GLY A 564 32.22 11.55 -21.13
CA GLY A 564 31.11 11.82 -20.26
C GLY A 564 29.94 10.86 -20.46
N LEU A 565 29.01 10.86 -19.49
CA LEU A 565 27.85 9.96 -19.46
C LEU A 565 26.95 10.10 -20.70
N ALA A 566 26.78 11.30 -21.25
CA ALA A 566 26.00 11.53 -22.46
C ALA A 566 26.52 10.81 -23.71
N GLN A 567 27.75 10.30 -23.69
CA GLN A 567 28.35 9.53 -24.79
C GLN A 567 28.10 8.01 -24.64
N THR A 568 27.72 7.55 -23.44
CA THR A 568 27.66 6.12 -23.11
C THR A 568 26.24 5.67 -22.69
N LEU A 569 25.42 6.59 -22.20
CA LEU A 569 24.02 6.31 -21.86
C LEU A 569 23.14 6.24 -23.12
N ALA A 570 22.08 5.46 -23.06
CA ALA A 570 21.12 5.23 -24.13
C ALA A 570 19.78 5.96 -23.87
N PRO A 571 18.93 6.14 -24.90
CA PRO A 571 17.55 6.60 -24.68
C PRO A 571 16.82 5.74 -23.67
N GLY A 572 16.12 6.37 -22.73
CA GLY A 572 15.43 5.72 -21.62
C GLY A 572 16.25 5.61 -20.31
N ASP A 573 17.57 5.75 -20.36
CA ASP A 573 18.41 5.87 -19.16
C ASP A 573 18.14 7.21 -18.43
N THR A 574 18.42 7.26 -17.13
CA THR A 574 18.19 8.47 -16.31
C THR A 574 19.41 8.84 -15.48
N VAL A 575 19.70 10.13 -15.44
CA VAL A 575 20.67 10.73 -14.51
C VAL A 575 19.97 11.46 -13.40
N ILE A 576 20.38 11.24 -12.15
CA ILE A 576 19.96 11.97 -10.97
C ILE A 576 21.13 12.88 -10.54
N ASP A 577 20.95 14.20 -10.57
CA ASP A 577 21.93 15.15 -10.01
C ASP A 577 21.57 15.41 -8.53
N GLY A 578 22.23 14.66 -7.64
CA GLY A 578 21.99 14.71 -6.19
C GLY A 578 22.85 15.75 -5.45
N GLY A 579 23.67 16.52 -6.19
CA GLY A 579 24.49 17.59 -5.64
C GLY A 579 23.71 18.88 -5.39
N ASN A 580 24.41 19.91 -4.93
CA ASN A 580 23.83 21.26 -4.78
C ASN A 580 24.09 22.10 -6.05
N SER A 581 23.55 21.69 -7.19
CA SER A 581 23.69 22.42 -8.44
C SER A 581 22.77 23.66 -8.48
N HIS A 582 23.23 24.70 -9.22
CA HIS A 582 22.37 25.86 -9.44
C HIS A 582 21.21 25.49 -10.37
N TYR A 583 19.98 25.84 -10.00
CA TYR A 583 18.77 25.41 -10.71
C TYR A 583 18.71 25.81 -12.19
N LYS A 584 19.30 26.95 -12.59
CA LYS A 584 19.38 27.42 -14.00
C LYS A 584 20.30 26.48 -14.82
N ASP A 585 21.43 26.05 -14.24
CA ASP A 585 22.34 25.09 -14.89
C ASP A 585 21.66 23.75 -15.08
N THR A 586 20.88 23.33 -14.08
CA THR A 586 20.08 22.11 -14.11
C THR A 586 19.11 22.08 -15.28
N VAL A 587 18.34 23.17 -15.50
CA VAL A 587 17.45 23.29 -16.66
C VAL A 587 18.20 23.13 -17.98
N THR A 588 19.38 23.77 -18.09
CA THR A 588 20.21 23.68 -19.27
C THR A 588 20.73 22.27 -19.53
N ARG A 589 21.17 21.57 -18.47
CA ARG A 589 21.65 20.18 -18.53
C ARG A 589 20.54 19.22 -18.95
N ALA A 590 19.36 19.36 -18.34
CA ALA A 590 18.17 18.56 -18.66
C ALA A 590 17.78 18.69 -20.14
N GLN A 591 17.70 19.93 -20.66
CA GLN A 591 17.41 20.19 -22.08
C GLN A 591 18.44 19.59 -23.03
N ARG A 592 19.71 19.55 -22.60
CA ARG A 592 20.79 18.97 -23.39
C ARG A 592 20.73 17.45 -23.43
N LEU A 593 20.47 16.78 -22.31
CA LEU A 593 20.33 15.32 -22.22
C LEU A 593 19.06 14.80 -22.92
N ALA A 594 17.97 15.56 -22.83
CA ALA A 594 16.71 15.22 -23.50
C ALA A 594 16.82 15.07 -25.01
N LYS A 595 17.80 15.78 -25.67
CA LYS A 595 18.08 15.62 -27.12
C LYS A 595 18.58 14.20 -27.47
N SER A 596 19.14 13.48 -26.50
CA SER A 596 19.59 12.10 -26.64
C SER A 596 18.62 11.10 -26.00
N GLY A 597 17.40 11.55 -25.61
CA GLY A 597 16.41 10.68 -24.98
C GLY A 597 16.76 10.24 -23.55
N ILE A 598 17.73 10.90 -22.91
CA ILE A 598 18.17 10.60 -21.54
C ILE A 598 17.36 11.43 -20.56
N GLY A 599 16.75 10.76 -19.56
CA GLY A 599 16.03 11.39 -18.46
C GLY A 599 16.98 12.14 -17.51
N TYR A 600 16.48 13.21 -16.89
CA TYR A 600 17.24 13.94 -15.88
C TYR A 600 16.34 14.39 -14.74
N LEU A 601 16.74 14.01 -13.53
CA LEU A 601 16.10 14.44 -12.28
C LEU A 601 17.13 15.20 -11.46
N ASP A 602 16.75 16.35 -10.96
CA ASP A 602 17.53 17.09 -9.96
C ASP A 602 17.05 16.72 -8.56
N CYS A 603 17.98 16.52 -7.65
CA CYS A 603 17.68 16.01 -6.31
C CYS A 603 18.49 16.76 -5.25
N GLY A 604 17.94 17.87 -4.77
CA GLY A 604 18.54 18.60 -3.64
C GLY A 604 18.55 17.74 -2.39
N THR A 605 19.75 17.36 -1.91
CA THR A 605 19.91 16.49 -0.76
C THR A 605 20.25 17.27 0.51
N SER A 606 19.49 17.07 1.58
CA SER A 606 19.70 17.65 2.90
C SER A 606 19.86 16.58 4.00
N GLY A 607 20.46 16.92 5.13
CA GLY A 607 20.70 16.04 6.26
C GLY A 607 22.17 15.67 6.51
N GLY A 608 23.11 16.22 5.72
CA GLY A 608 24.53 15.97 5.83
C GLY A 608 24.95 14.51 5.61
N PRO A 609 26.21 14.14 5.95
CA PRO A 609 26.71 12.76 5.78
C PRO A 609 25.89 11.73 6.55
N GLY A 610 25.40 12.06 7.74
CA GLY A 610 24.53 11.21 8.55
C GLY A 610 23.19 10.95 7.86
N GLY A 611 22.56 11.99 7.30
CA GLY A 611 21.34 11.87 6.51
C GLY A 611 21.55 11.02 5.25
N ALA A 612 22.61 11.24 4.50
CA ALA A 612 22.95 10.44 3.33
C ALA A 612 23.10 8.95 3.65
N ARG A 613 23.60 8.62 4.83
CA ARG A 613 23.82 7.23 5.26
C ARG A 613 22.58 6.57 5.85
N HIS A 614 21.73 7.32 6.56
CA HIS A 614 20.65 6.75 7.38
C HIS A 614 19.26 7.31 7.08
N GLY A 615 19.14 8.14 6.08
CA GLY A 615 17.88 8.74 5.63
C GLY A 615 17.99 10.25 5.43
N ALA A 616 18.02 10.68 4.17
CA ALA A 616 18.14 12.06 3.75
C ALA A 616 16.77 12.75 3.59
N CYS A 617 16.78 14.09 3.52
CA CYS A 617 15.65 14.85 3.00
C CYS A 617 15.93 15.21 1.53
N LEU A 618 15.05 14.78 0.61
CA LEU A 618 15.24 14.88 -0.84
C LEU A 618 14.17 15.77 -1.48
N MET A 619 14.63 16.81 -2.16
CA MET A 619 13.82 17.75 -2.95
C MET A 619 14.05 17.44 -4.42
N ILE A 620 13.11 16.74 -5.07
CA ILE A 620 13.31 16.16 -6.39
C ILE A 620 12.61 17.02 -7.43
N GLY A 621 13.31 17.39 -8.51
CA GLY A 621 12.77 18.12 -9.66
C GLY A 621 12.87 17.28 -10.94
N GLY A 622 11.92 17.46 -11.87
CA GLY A 622 11.94 16.79 -13.16
C GLY A 622 10.57 16.34 -13.64
N ARG A 623 10.55 15.38 -14.56
CA ARG A 623 9.29 14.85 -15.10
C ARG A 623 8.73 13.79 -14.14
N ARG A 624 7.41 13.79 -14.01
CA ARG A 624 6.68 12.81 -13.17
C ARG A 624 6.96 11.37 -13.56
N GLU A 625 6.99 11.05 -14.83
CA GLU A 625 7.24 9.70 -15.36
C GLU A 625 8.62 9.15 -14.93
N ASP A 626 9.67 9.98 -14.99
CA ASP A 626 11.02 9.61 -14.57
C ASP A 626 11.09 9.39 -13.05
N PHE A 627 10.36 10.22 -12.28
CA PHE A 627 10.27 10.08 -10.83
C PHE A 627 9.53 8.81 -10.42
N GLU A 628 8.33 8.54 -10.98
CA GLU A 628 7.51 7.37 -10.62
C GLU A 628 8.27 6.06 -10.85
N ARG A 629 9.06 5.98 -11.91
CA ARG A 629 9.92 4.83 -12.19
C ARG A 629 11.01 4.61 -11.14
N LEU A 630 11.48 5.68 -10.50
CA LEU A 630 12.59 5.67 -9.53
C LEU A 630 12.15 5.98 -8.10
N GLU A 631 10.85 6.04 -7.82
CA GLU A 631 10.32 6.40 -6.51
C GLU A 631 10.85 5.50 -5.40
N SER A 632 10.97 4.19 -5.65
CA SER A 632 11.52 3.24 -4.68
C SER A 632 12.97 3.55 -4.30
N LEU A 633 13.77 4.02 -5.26
CA LEU A 633 15.17 4.41 -5.01
C LEU A 633 15.25 5.67 -4.14
N PHE A 634 14.39 6.66 -4.39
CA PHE A 634 14.31 7.86 -3.53
C PHE A 634 13.79 7.53 -2.13
N ALA A 635 12.80 6.66 -2.05
CA ALA A 635 12.26 6.20 -0.79
C ALA A 635 13.31 5.51 0.10
N ASP A 636 14.20 4.70 -0.50
CA ASP A 636 15.26 4.01 0.25
C ASP A 636 16.38 4.95 0.72
N VAL A 637 16.67 6.00 -0.04
CA VAL A 637 17.66 7.00 0.35
C VAL A 637 17.13 7.98 1.39
N ALA A 638 15.82 8.24 1.38
CA ALA A 638 15.20 9.27 2.21
C ALA A 638 14.78 8.77 3.60
N GLN A 639 14.67 9.70 4.54
CA GLN A 639 13.92 9.52 5.78
C GLN A 639 12.43 9.31 5.45
N THR A 640 11.67 8.65 6.33
CA THR A 640 10.21 8.56 6.21
C THR A 640 9.62 9.97 6.00
N ASP A 641 8.75 10.11 5.00
CA ASP A 641 8.18 11.40 4.55
C ASP A 641 9.21 12.46 4.11
N GLY A 642 10.46 12.08 3.95
CA GLY A 642 11.59 12.98 3.66
C GLY A 642 11.83 13.22 2.18
N TYR A 643 10.94 12.86 1.24
CA TYR A 643 11.12 13.14 -0.18
C TYR A 643 9.83 13.62 -0.85
N ARG A 644 9.98 14.49 -1.87
CA ARG A 644 8.85 14.94 -2.70
C ARG A 644 9.33 15.33 -4.09
N LEU A 645 8.44 15.06 -5.09
CA LEU A 645 8.59 15.61 -6.44
C LEU A 645 8.01 17.02 -6.50
N PHE A 646 8.81 17.94 -7.03
CA PHE A 646 8.40 19.27 -7.51
C PHE A 646 8.50 19.25 -9.03
N GLU A 647 7.37 19.33 -9.73
CA GLU A 647 7.36 19.17 -11.18
C GLU A 647 8.16 20.26 -11.90
N GLY A 648 8.96 19.84 -12.87
CA GLY A 648 9.83 20.69 -13.66
C GLY A 648 11.31 20.56 -13.32
N HIS A 649 12.15 20.53 -14.35
CA HIS A 649 13.60 20.50 -14.17
C HIS A 649 14.10 21.75 -13.47
N GLY A 650 14.95 21.58 -12.47
CA GLY A 650 15.49 22.63 -11.62
C GLY A 650 14.62 22.96 -10.39
N ALA A 651 13.38 22.48 -10.31
CA ALA A 651 12.49 22.77 -9.19
C ALA A 651 13.02 22.19 -7.87
N GLY A 652 13.59 21.00 -7.87
CA GLY A 652 14.20 20.38 -6.68
C GLY A 652 15.41 21.20 -6.18
N HIS A 653 16.33 21.54 -7.08
CA HIS A 653 17.49 22.38 -6.76
C HIS A 653 17.10 23.81 -6.34
N PHE A 654 16.03 24.37 -6.92
CA PHE A 654 15.50 25.66 -6.48
C PHE A 654 14.99 25.59 -5.04
N VAL A 655 14.17 24.60 -4.71
CA VAL A 655 13.66 24.38 -3.34
C VAL A 655 14.83 24.15 -2.37
N LYS A 656 15.85 23.38 -2.77
CA LYS A 656 17.05 23.16 -1.95
C LYS A 656 17.88 24.43 -1.76
N MET A 657 18.04 25.24 -2.79
CA MET A 657 18.74 26.53 -2.69
C MET A 657 18.05 27.45 -1.67
N VAL A 658 16.71 27.57 -1.75
CA VAL A 658 15.93 28.38 -0.79
C VAL A 658 16.02 27.80 0.62
N HIS A 659 15.96 26.47 0.77
CA HIS A 659 16.20 25.79 2.04
C HIS A 659 17.54 26.22 2.68
N ASN A 660 18.63 26.26 1.90
CA ASN A 660 19.94 26.66 2.42
C ASN A 660 19.96 28.14 2.83
N GLY A 661 19.24 29.03 2.12
CA GLY A 661 19.03 30.39 2.55
C GLY A 661 18.33 30.51 3.91
N ILE A 662 17.25 29.76 4.09
CA ILE A 662 16.52 29.69 5.37
C ILE A 662 17.45 29.18 6.48
N GLU A 663 18.22 28.12 6.22
CA GLU A 663 19.19 27.54 7.15
C GLU A 663 20.21 28.60 7.60
N TYR A 664 20.71 29.44 6.70
CA TYR A 664 21.62 30.54 7.06
C TYR A 664 20.98 31.52 8.08
N GLY A 665 19.73 31.92 7.82
CA GLY A 665 18.99 32.80 8.74
C GLY A 665 18.73 32.16 10.11
N MET A 666 18.34 30.89 10.14
CA MET A 666 18.09 30.15 11.38
C MET A 666 19.38 30.00 12.21
N MET A 667 20.47 29.58 11.57
CA MET A 667 21.78 29.46 12.24
C MET A 667 22.23 30.79 12.81
N GLN A 668 22.07 31.90 12.09
CA GLN A 668 22.45 33.23 12.53
C GLN A 668 21.64 33.65 13.77
N ALA A 669 20.32 33.45 13.76
CA ALA A 669 19.47 33.80 14.89
C ALA A 669 19.83 32.99 16.15
N ILE A 670 20.14 31.70 16.00
CA ILE A 670 20.62 30.83 17.09
C ILE A 670 21.96 31.36 17.63
N ALA A 671 22.92 31.67 16.76
CA ALA A 671 24.24 32.14 17.14
C ALA A 671 24.19 33.47 17.90
N GLU A 672 23.40 34.42 17.44
CA GLU A 672 23.19 35.69 18.11
C GLU A 672 22.52 35.53 19.48
N GLY A 673 21.51 34.66 19.59
CA GLY A 673 20.85 34.35 20.85
C GLY A 673 21.79 33.73 21.87
N PHE A 674 22.62 32.78 21.47
CA PHE A 674 23.61 32.17 22.34
C PHE A 674 24.75 33.12 22.69
N GLN A 675 25.15 34.03 21.81
CA GLN A 675 26.11 35.10 22.15
C GLN A 675 25.54 36.06 23.20
N ILE A 676 24.27 36.46 23.11
CA ILE A 676 23.61 37.30 24.13
C ILE A 676 23.64 36.60 25.49
N MET A 677 23.32 35.32 25.57
CA MET A 677 23.35 34.55 26.80
C MET A 677 24.77 34.38 27.35
N HIS A 678 25.74 34.13 26.47
CA HIS A 678 27.15 33.99 26.83
C HIS A 678 27.73 35.25 27.45
N LEU A 679 27.30 36.43 26.97
CA LEU A 679 27.76 37.74 27.46
C LEU A 679 26.87 38.33 28.56
N SER A 680 25.82 37.64 28.97
CA SER A 680 24.90 38.10 30.00
C SER A 680 25.54 38.11 31.37
N GLU A 681 24.95 38.82 32.36
CA GLU A 681 25.33 38.81 33.76
C GLU A 681 25.01 37.51 34.50
N TYR A 682 24.26 36.60 33.85
CA TYR A 682 23.89 35.32 34.42
C TYR A 682 24.94 34.24 34.10
N GLU A 683 25.30 33.45 35.09
CA GLU A 683 26.17 32.27 34.89
C GLU A 683 25.36 31.12 34.29
N LEU A 684 25.07 31.18 33.00
CA LEU A 684 24.24 30.22 32.28
C LEU A 684 25.08 29.03 31.79
N ASP A 685 24.60 27.84 32.08
CA ASP A 685 25.06 26.62 31.44
C ASP A 685 24.44 26.52 30.05
N LEU A 686 25.16 26.94 29.02
CA LEU A 686 24.65 27.04 27.63
C LEU A 686 24.35 25.66 27.03
N GLU A 687 25.01 24.59 27.44
CA GLU A 687 24.67 23.24 27.04
C GLU A 687 23.26 22.87 27.51
N ARG A 688 22.96 23.10 28.80
CA ARG A 688 21.63 22.86 29.37
C ARG A 688 20.56 23.77 28.78
N VAL A 689 20.91 24.99 28.42
CA VAL A 689 19.98 25.86 27.66
C VAL A 689 19.63 25.24 26.33
N ALA A 690 20.63 24.76 25.55
CA ALA A 690 20.40 24.07 24.30
C ALA A 690 19.58 22.77 24.49
N GLU A 691 19.85 22.01 25.56
CA GLU A 691 19.09 20.82 25.92
C GLU A 691 17.60 21.15 26.16
N VAL A 692 17.30 22.18 26.96
CA VAL A 692 15.92 22.62 27.23
C VAL A 692 15.24 23.08 25.93
N TYR A 693 15.94 23.84 25.08
CA TYR A 693 15.39 24.31 23.79
C TYR A 693 15.11 23.16 22.83
N GLN A 694 15.86 22.07 22.92
CA GLN A 694 15.67 20.87 22.11
C GLN A 694 14.46 20.01 22.52
N ASN A 695 13.86 20.25 23.68
CA ASN A 695 12.81 19.41 24.24
C ASN A 695 11.50 20.18 24.42
N GLY A 696 10.73 20.33 23.34
CA GLY A 696 9.38 20.89 23.32
C GLY A 696 9.31 22.43 23.24
N SER A 697 10.41 23.12 22.96
CA SER A 697 10.35 24.55 22.69
C SER A 697 9.93 24.86 21.26
N VAL A 698 9.40 26.09 21.00
CA VAL A 698 9.00 26.51 19.64
C VAL A 698 10.20 26.55 18.68
N ILE A 699 11.43 26.65 19.18
CA ILE A 699 12.66 26.68 18.37
C ILE A 699 13.40 25.32 18.37
N GLU A 700 12.75 24.26 18.83
CA GLU A 700 13.27 22.90 18.71
C GLU A 700 13.63 22.60 17.25
N SER A 701 14.86 22.12 17.02
CA SER A 701 15.35 21.86 15.68
C SER A 701 16.63 21.01 15.71
N ARG A 702 16.97 20.36 14.58
CA ARG A 702 18.27 19.71 14.45
C ARG A 702 19.44 20.65 14.72
N LEU A 703 19.31 21.92 14.38
CA LEU A 703 20.35 22.92 14.64
C LEU A 703 20.60 23.13 16.13
N ILE A 704 19.55 23.20 16.95
CA ILE A 704 19.68 23.29 18.40
C ILE A 704 20.31 22.02 18.99
N GLY A 705 19.91 20.84 18.50
CA GLY A 705 20.52 19.56 18.91
C GLY A 705 22.03 19.50 18.60
N TRP A 706 22.43 19.88 17.39
CA TRP A 706 23.83 19.97 17.00
C TRP A 706 24.62 21.00 17.82
N LEU A 707 24.00 22.14 18.16
CA LEU A 707 24.62 23.10 19.03
C LEU A 707 24.86 22.55 20.43
N ARG A 708 23.88 21.82 20.99
CA ARG A 708 24.06 21.12 22.27
C ARG A 708 25.26 20.15 22.21
N ASP A 709 25.35 19.36 21.17
CA ASP A 709 26.42 18.37 20.99
C ASP A 709 27.79 19.06 20.85
N ALA A 710 27.87 20.18 20.12
CA ALA A 710 29.08 20.97 20.01
C ALA A 710 29.50 21.62 21.35
N LEU A 711 28.53 22.14 22.14
CA LEU A 711 28.80 22.70 23.44
C LEU A 711 29.28 21.62 24.46
N LEU A 712 28.75 20.39 24.34
CA LEU A 712 29.20 19.24 25.14
C LEU A 712 30.66 18.85 24.78
N GLU A 713 31.03 18.86 23.49
CA GLU A 713 32.36 18.50 23.02
C GLU A 713 33.42 19.58 23.29
N HIS A 714 33.09 20.85 23.08
CA HIS A 714 34.03 21.97 23.10
C HIS A 714 33.89 22.90 24.34
N GLY A 715 32.92 22.62 25.20
CA GLY A 715 32.58 23.46 26.35
C GLY A 715 31.83 24.76 26.00
N PRO A 716 31.32 25.49 27.00
CA PRO A 716 30.48 26.68 26.80
C PRO A 716 31.21 27.87 26.14
N ALA A 717 32.54 27.89 26.16
CA ALA A 717 33.35 28.88 25.47
C ALA A 717 33.73 28.49 24.04
N LEU A 718 33.31 27.31 23.56
CA LEU A 718 33.65 26.72 22.28
C LEU A 718 35.16 26.78 21.99
N GLU A 719 35.96 26.26 22.94
CA GLU A 719 37.42 26.29 22.89
C GLU A 719 37.95 25.57 21.62
N GLY A 720 38.84 26.23 20.91
CA GLY A 720 39.44 25.70 19.68
C GLY A 720 38.58 25.84 18.43
N VAL A 721 37.36 26.38 18.52
CA VAL A 721 36.49 26.65 17.38
C VAL A 721 36.75 28.05 16.84
N SER A 722 36.94 28.17 15.51
CA SER A 722 37.17 29.47 14.86
C SER A 722 35.91 30.33 14.86
N GLY A 723 36.07 31.62 15.15
CA GLY A 723 35.02 32.62 15.00
C GLY A 723 34.85 33.12 13.54
N MET A 724 35.74 32.70 12.61
CA MET A 724 35.62 32.97 11.19
C MET A 724 34.71 31.89 10.54
N VAL A 725 33.70 32.31 9.79
CA VAL A 725 32.69 31.43 9.21
C VAL A 725 32.82 31.34 7.71
N GLY A 726 33.22 30.19 7.19
CA GLY A 726 33.23 29.98 5.74
C GLY A 726 31.80 29.93 5.14
N HIS A 727 31.67 30.11 3.84
CA HIS A 727 30.42 29.87 3.11
C HIS A 727 30.67 29.13 1.77
N THR A 728 29.66 28.41 1.30
CA THR A 728 29.74 27.52 0.12
C THR A 728 29.02 28.09 -1.10
N GLY A 729 28.46 29.29 -0.99
CA GLY A 729 27.82 30.02 -2.11
C GLY A 729 26.31 29.83 -2.24
N GLU A 730 25.69 28.79 -1.67
CA GLU A 730 24.24 28.53 -1.84
C GLU A 730 23.38 29.61 -1.18
N GLY A 731 23.79 30.17 -0.05
CA GLY A 731 23.13 31.34 0.58
C GLY A 731 23.18 32.56 -0.29
N GLU A 732 24.32 32.79 -1.00
CA GLU A 732 24.49 33.89 -1.96
C GLU A 732 23.55 33.71 -3.16
N TRP A 733 23.37 32.49 -3.68
CA TRP A 733 22.43 32.22 -4.77
C TRP A 733 20.99 32.58 -4.37
N THR A 734 20.59 32.28 -3.14
CA THR A 734 19.26 32.64 -2.63
C THR A 734 19.07 34.16 -2.59
N VAL A 735 20.04 34.90 -2.08
CA VAL A 735 20.02 36.38 -2.04
C VAL A 735 19.91 36.96 -3.45
N ARG A 736 20.78 36.53 -4.37
CA ARG A 736 20.77 36.98 -5.77
C ARG A 736 19.45 36.66 -6.47
N THR A 737 18.90 35.48 -6.22
CA THR A 737 17.61 35.09 -6.81
C THR A 737 16.48 35.96 -6.28
N ALA A 738 16.48 36.28 -4.97
CA ALA A 738 15.52 37.23 -4.40
C ALA A 738 15.64 38.63 -5.04
N GLU A 739 16.85 39.14 -5.23
CA GLU A 739 17.12 40.40 -5.91
C GLU A 739 16.59 40.41 -7.37
N GLU A 740 16.87 39.33 -8.13
CA GLU A 740 16.35 39.13 -9.49
C GLU A 740 14.82 39.14 -9.55
N MET A 741 14.16 38.63 -8.51
CA MET A 741 12.70 38.63 -8.35
C MET A 741 12.14 39.96 -7.80
N GLY A 742 13.00 40.91 -7.42
CA GLY A 742 12.60 42.15 -6.80
C GLY A 742 12.10 42.00 -5.35
N LEU A 743 12.53 40.94 -4.65
CA LEU A 743 12.13 40.62 -3.28
C LEU A 743 13.26 40.99 -2.30
N ALA A 744 12.88 41.49 -1.13
CA ALA A 744 13.81 41.71 -0.02
C ALA A 744 13.94 40.42 0.81
N ALA A 745 15.17 39.90 0.96
CA ALA A 745 15.51 38.78 1.79
C ALA A 745 16.46 39.18 2.95
N SER A 746 16.11 40.22 3.69
CA SER A 746 16.98 40.94 4.63
C SER A 746 17.61 40.04 5.70
N ILE A 747 16.92 39.02 6.19
CA ILE A 747 17.46 38.08 7.19
C ILE A 747 18.54 37.20 6.58
N ILE A 748 18.29 36.63 5.39
CA ILE A 748 19.25 35.78 4.69
C ILE A 748 20.45 36.57 4.22
N GLU A 749 20.22 37.78 3.72
CA GLU A 749 21.27 38.74 3.34
C GLU A 749 22.13 39.15 4.53
N GLY A 750 21.50 39.46 5.70
CA GLY A 750 22.20 39.74 6.94
C GLY A 750 23.08 38.57 7.42
N ALA A 751 22.57 37.36 7.35
CA ALA A 751 23.34 36.16 7.68
C ALA A 751 24.53 35.91 6.74
N LEU A 752 24.35 36.14 5.47
CA LEU A 752 25.45 36.07 4.48
C LEU A 752 26.52 37.17 4.76
N ARG A 753 26.09 38.41 4.97
CA ARG A 753 26.99 39.52 5.30
C ARG A 753 27.79 39.25 6.56
N PHE A 754 27.15 38.74 7.64
CA PHE A 754 27.85 38.38 8.87
C PHE A 754 28.99 37.37 8.61
N ARG A 755 28.78 36.38 7.75
CA ARG A 755 29.83 35.40 7.41
C ARG A 755 31.03 36.04 6.73
N VAL A 756 30.80 36.96 5.81
CA VAL A 756 31.86 37.74 5.14
C VAL A 756 32.60 38.64 6.14
N GLU A 757 31.88 39.34 7.02
CA GLU A 757 32.44 40.21 8.02
C GLU A 757 33.24 39.45 9.06
N SER A 758 32.84 38.20 9.43
CA SER A 758 33.51 37.34 10.44
C SER A 758 34.94 36.98 10.03
N GLU A 759 35.34 37.09 8.78
CA GLU A 759 36.75 36.90 8.36
C GLU A 759 37.67 37.94 8.94
N HIS A 760 37.14 39.14 9.30
CA HIS A 760 37.92 40.27 9.82
C HIS A 760 37.62 40.55 11.28
N ASP A 761 36.44 40.15 11.78
CA ASP A 761 36.01 40.37 13.17
C ASP A 761 35.38 39.12 13.73
N PRO A 762 36.21 38.13 14.14
CA PRO A 762 35.72 36.84 14.70
C PRO A 762 35.06 37.06 16.03
N THR A 763 33.85 36.51 16.23
CA THR A 763 33.05 36.65 17.44
C THR A 763 32.59 35.27 17.97
N TYR A 764 32.04 35.25 19.21
CA TYR A 764 31.42 34.02 19.75
C TYR A 764 30.27 33.51 18.89
N ALA A 765 29.44 34.38 18.30
CA ALA A 765 28.44 33.96 17.33
C ALA A 765 29.06 33.27 16.10
N GLY A 766 30.24 33.73 15.66
CA GLY A 766 31.01 33.06 14.62
C GLY A 766 31.50 31.66 15.06
N GLN A 767 31.89 31.48 16.32
CA GLN A 767 32.27 30.17 16.86
C GLN A 767 31.06 29.23 16.88
N VAL A 768 29.87 29.69 17.30
CA VAL A 768 28.62 28.91 17.25
C VAL A 768 28.30 28.47 15.84
N LEU A 769 28.40 29.37 14.85
CA LEU A 769 28.16 29.04 13.44
C LEU A 769 29.16 28.01 12.91
N SER A 770 30.44 28.13 13.25
CA SER A 770 31.49 27.21 12.81
C SER A 770 31.33 25.84 13.48
N ALA A 771 30.95 25.77 14.74
CA ALA A 771 30.62 24.55 15.46
C ALA A 771 29.44 23.83 14.82
N LEU A 772 28.32 24.52 14.57
CA LEU A 772 27.15 23.95 13.85
C LEU A 772 27.54 23.37 12.51
N ARG A 773 28.34 24.09 11.69
CA ARG A 773 28.78 23.62 10.39
C ARG A 773 29.67 22.38 10.46
N ASN A 774 30.46 22.24 11.50
CA ASN A 774 31.24 21.03 11.75
C ASN A 774 30.32 19.83 12.02
N GLU A 775 29.34 19.99 12.91
CA GLU A 775 28.44 18.94 13.31
C GLU A 775 27.65 18.34 12.14
N PHE A 776 27.01 19.16 11.32
CA PHE A 776 26.19 18.63 10.22
C PHE A 776 26.97 18.37 8.91
N GLY A 777 28.10 19.03 8.67
CA GLY A 777 28.83 18.94 7.40
C GLY A 777 30.27 18.40 7.53
N GLY A 778 30.77 18.28 8.75
CA GLY A 778 32.19 17.95 9.01
C GLY A 778 33.13 18.98 8.40
N HIS A 779 32.75 20.26 8.42
CA HIS A 779 33.61 21.38 7.98
C HIS A 779 34.69 21.63 9.02
N GLY A 780 35.88 22.08 8.59
CA GLY A 780 36.97 22.34 9.51
C GLY A 780 36.64 23.40 10.58
N LEU A 781 37.08 23.18 11.82
CA LEU A 781 36.89 24.09 12.93
C LEU A 781 37.91 25.26 12.93
N LYS A 782 38.93 25.23 12.08
CA LYS A 782 40.02 26.21 11.97
C LYS A 782 40.00 26.89 10.61
#